data_9bb5fe922f23d7f83057561cfd065838
#
_entry.id   9bb5fe922f23d7f83057561cfd065838
#
_cell.length_a   1.000
_cell.length_b   1.000
_cell.length_c   1.000
_cell.angle_alpha   90.00
_cell.angle_beta   90.00
_cell.angle_gamma   90.00
#
_symmetry.space_group_name_H-M   'P 1'
#
loop_
_entity.id
_entity.type
_entity.pdbx_description
1 polymer ?
#
loop_
_entity_poly.entity_id
_entity_poly.type
_entity_poly.pdbx_seq_one_letter_code
_entity_poly.pdbx_strand_id
1 'polypeptide(L)'
;MSNKWFTGISRTTGETIPEVVPPNENKNVTSGYNVIAEGSANNEDGASCQLSFDYDGEIVMCIELSGGKMGCSVLDYHTKILRVFNQDYVVNKSTITSHDLIDEVNKSANDISLISGLLIMETNPTICLVSVRLEDWIFDYIKTKCDEVNCRLDLQPIKRFKELNLLQSLQLKGHDNLVILNDLLSNSRFTTTVTVSTVACILSNHEQQHTELDECNASTVSTNMIAGRSIRSGFEDVICDLKYIDIKDRMVLDENSLSALNVFPTAHKLGHDSMMENGALSLFELFNKVSSDYAKKMLKSWLFNPLTSKKQIEKRYSIIRILLDTQNTMIFNDLIQSIKRCPDAFGFMNQLRSGKSTLGTWSKTKNFLEKGIAIFKLISSLKLNSDGRNIFHDIKNNIDVLELKKCLRKIETVIDFDTSKDTKTITINTGVDKRLDECRNIYNHLETLLLDVAREAQTFLLNSLPQTDSKITKNLDKLINAVYIPQLGYLVTVSAFMEYTLKNIPDLGWEEIFRSPECVYFKNGRVLELDETYGDIYGAISDFEIEIVFSLQEQILEKRTQFSAYSVLLSELEILISFSQVCMERNYVEPQLVEDTCVLEIINGRHALYETFLNNYIPNSTIVDGGLFSDLSWCKNDKERIIIITGANASGKSVYLTQTGLIVYLAQIGCFVPAERAKIGIVDKILTRIRTQETIYKTQSSFALDSQQMAKSLSLATEKSLLLIDEYGKGTDILDGPSLFGSIMVNMSKNEKCPRILACTHFHELFNENILSEHIPGIKHYCTDILINHNYNLSSTKPVKETHENEGITFLFRIKEGISKQSFGIYCAKICGVNGNIVKRAEEFSDMINRGDDIVQNFGKLTEKEILEFQKNQEIVKNFLSWDLDLETSTTSENLRLKLKNIFH
;
A
#
# COMPACT_ATOMS: atom_id res chain seq x y z
N MET A 1 38.22 -14.96 28.54
CA MET A 1 37.46 -16.21 28.67
C MET A 1 36.19 -15.98 27.81
N SER A 2 36.27 -16.17 26.65
CA SER A 2 36.31 -17.28 25.68
C SER A 2 34.89 -17.74 25.33
N ASN A 3 34.47 -17.26 24.17
CA ASN A 3 33.50 -17.86 23.25
C ASN A 3 33.39 -19.38 23.38
N LYS A 4 32.21 -19.86 23.79
CA LYS A 4 31.79 -21.25 23.60
C LYS A 4 30.29 -21.42 23.86
N TRP A 5 29.45 -20.86 23.02
CA TRP A 5 28.00 -21.20 23.03
C TRP A 5 27.38 -21.39 21.63
N PHE A 6 28.21 -21.61 20.62
CA PHE A 6 27.69 -21.95 19.30
C PHE A 6 28.56 -23.01 18.61
N THR A 7 28.71 -24.19 19.22
CA THR A 7 29.03 -25.42 18.46
C THR A 7 28.80 -26.62 19.39
N GLY A 8 27.90 -27.49 19.02
CA GLY A 8 27.81 -28.81 19.65
C GLY A 8 26.47 -29.48 19.57
N ILE A 9 26.03 -29.91 18.41
CA ILE A 9 25.34 -31.20 18.29
C ILE A 9 26.01 -31.94 17.14
N SER A 10 26.98 -32.75 17.51
CA SER A 10 27.59 -33.74 16.64
C SER A 10 26.76 -35.04 16.68
N ARG A 11 26.64 -35.59 15.49
CA ARG A 11 26.19 -36.95 15.18
C ARG A 11 26.77 -38.03 16.11
N THR A 12 25.95 -38.94 16.58
CA THR A 12 26.13 -40.40 16.70
C THR A 12 24.73 -40.94 17.07
N THR A 13 24.22 -41.86 16.47
CA THR A 13 24.35 -43.26 16.23
C THR A 13 23.16 -43.74 15.39
N GLY A 14 23.47 -44.62 14.46
CA GLY A 14 22.51 -45.21 13.54
C GLY A 14 21.59 -46.23 14.17
N GLU A 15 20.39 -46.25 13.66
CA GLU A 15 19.55 -47.44 13.58
C GLU A 15 18.71 -47.38 12.30
N THR A 16 18.85 -48.44 11.53
CA THR A 16 18.17 -48.77 10.28
C THR A 16 16.72 -49.19 10.57
N ILE A 17 15.76 -48.58 9.90
CA ILE A 17 14.39 -49.03 9.77
C ILE A 17 13.96 -49.01 8.30
N PRO A 18 13.19 -49.96 7.81
CA PRO A 18 13.19 -50.46 6.45
C PRO A 18 12.32 -49.64 5.49
N GLU A 19 12.69 -49.77 4.19
CA GLU A 19 11.95 -49.28 3.04
C GLU A 19 10.49 -49.75 3.03
N VAL A 20 9.60 -48.77 2.86
CA VAL A 20 8.23 -49.04 2.38
C VAL A 20 8.04 -48.29 1.07
N VAL A 21 7.79 -49.05 0.04
CA VAL A 21 7.45 -48.67 -1.32
C VAL A 21 6.13 -47.89 -1.34
N PRO A 22 6.00 -46.77 -2.08
CA PRO A 22 4.74 -46.05 -2.21
C PRO A 22 3.88 -46.62 -3.34
N PRO A 23 2.54 -46.64 -3.21
CA PRO A 23 1.67 -46.82 -4.35
C PRO A 23 1.41 -45.48 -5.04
N ASN A 24 1.49 -45.51 -6.37
CA ASN A 24 1.00 -44.50 -7.28
C ASN A 24 -0.47 -44.18 -7.02
N GLU A 25 -0.80 -42.90 -6.84
CA GLU A 25 -2.08 -42.36 -7.35
C GLU A 25 -1.98 -40.87 -7.63
N ASN A 26 -2.20 -40.55 -8.89
CA ASN A 26 -2.50 -39.22 -9.41
C ASN A 26 -3.77 -38.68 -8.74
N LYS A 27 -3.65 -37.53 -8.09
CA LYS A 27 -4.80 -36.60 -7.93
C LYS A 27 -4.31 -35.16 -7.97
N ASN A 28 -4.64 -34.50 -9.08
CA ASN A 28 -4.67 -33.06 -9.24
C ASN A 28 -5.49 -32.42 -8.13
N VAL A 29 -4.88 -31.54 -7.35
CA VAL A 29 -5.59 -30.61 -6.46
C VAL A 29 -5.41 -29.21 -7.04
N THR A 30 -6.38 -28.80 -7.83
CA THR A 30 -6.61 -27.39 -8.19
C THR A 30 -7.30 -26.72 -7.01
N SER A 31 -6.61 -25.77 -6.36
CA SER A 31 -7.22 -24.86 -5.39
C SER A 31 -8.02 -23.82 -6.14
N GLY A 32 -9.35 -23.92 -6.07
CA GLY A 32 -10.27 -22.94 -6.61
C GLY A 32 -10.36 -21.72 -5.71
N TYR A 33 -10.20 -20.56 -6.29
CA TYR A 33 -10.68 -19.30 -5.71
C TYR A 33 -12.13 -19.07 -6.15
N ASN A 34 -13.05 -19.07 -5.19
CA ASN A 34 -14.42 -18.63 -5.38
C ASN A 34 -14.47 -17.11 -5.49
N VAL A 35 -14.80 -16.61 -6.67
CA VAL A 35 -15.32 -15.25 -6.86
C VAL A 35 -16.83 -15.35 -6.90
N ILE A 36 -17.49 -14.72 -5.95
CA ILE A 36 -18.93 -14.52 -5.93
C ILE A 36 -19.25 -13.43 -6.96
N ALA A 37 -19.94 -13.81 -8.04
CA ALA A 37 -20.61 -12.87 -8.93
C ALA A 37 -22.09 -13.27 -8.96
N GLU A 38 -22.94 -12.44 -8.40
CA GLU A 38 -24.37 -12.46 -8.62
C GLU A 38 -24.72 -11.79 -9.94
N GLY A 39 -25.62 -12.41 -10.68
CA GLY A 39 -26.46 -11.68 -11.61
C GLY A 39 -26.54 -12.16 -13.05
N SER A 40 -27.37 -13.16 -13.28
CA SER A 40 -28.34 -13.34 -14.38
C SER A 40 -27.93 -13.26 -15.87
N ALA A 41 -28.34 -14.35 -16.52
CA ALA A 41 -28.89 -14.48 -17.86
C ALA A 41 -27.94 -14.81 -19.02
N ASN A 42 -28.03 -16.12 -19.38
CA ASN A 42 -28.12 -16.71 -20.74
C ASN A 42 -27.44 -15.98 -21.90
N ASN A 43 -26.36 -16.57 -22.41
CA ASN A 43 -26.30 -16.96 -23.83
C ASN A 43 -25.09 -17.87 -24.03
N GLU A 44 -25.38 -19.05 -24.55
CA GLU A 44 -24.43 -19.97 -25.18
C GLU A 44 -23.90 -19.29 -26.45
N ASP A 45 -22.63 -18.98 -26.48
CA ASP A 45 -21.86 -18.91 -27.72
C ASP A 45 -20.38 -19.07 -27.34
N GLY A 46 -19.72 -20.02 -28.03
CA GLY A 46 -18.35 -20.41 -27.80
C GLY A 46 -17.37 -19.28 -28.09
N ALA A 47 -16.98 -18.56 -27.06
CA ALA A 47 -15.85 -17.65 -27.09
C ALA A 47 -14.65 -18.36 -26.49
N SER A 48 -13.69 -18.71 -27.33
CA SER A 48 -12.34 -19.09 -26.93
C SER A 48 -11.81 -18.03 -25.94
N CYS A 49 -11.64 -18.41 -24.68
CA CYS A 49 -10.90 -17.64 -23.68
C CYS A 49 -9.46 -17.45 -24.18
N GLN A 50 -9.20 -16.37 -24.88
CA GLN A 50 -7.87 -15.81 -24.95
C GLN A 50 -7.53 -15.26 -23.56
N LEU A 51 -6.76 -16.03 -22.79
CA LEU A 51 -6.06 -15.52 -21.60
C LEU A 51 -5.00 -14.51 -22.08
N SER A 52 -5.41 -13.28 -22.32
CA SER A 52 -4.49 -12.16 -22.33
C SER A 52 -4.10 -11.91 -20.89
N PHE A 53 -2.92 -12.32 -20.48
CA PHE A 53 -2.30 -11.87 -19.24
C PHE A 53 -2.00 -10.37 -19.43
N ASP A 54 -2.93 -9.53 -18.97
CA ASP A 54 -2.70 -8.09 -18.86
C ASP A 54 -1.72 -7.88 -17.71
N TYR A 55 -0.46 -7.58 -18.01
CA TYR A 55 0.58 -7.15 -17.07
C TYR A 55 0.30 -5.77 -16.45
N ASP A 56 -0.87 -5.19 -16.65
CA ASP A 56 -1.29 -3.90 -16.11
C ASP A 56 -1.45 -3.99 -14.57
N GLY A 57 -0.33 -3.94 -13.86
CA GLY A 57 -0.30 -3.92 -12.40
C GLY A 57 0.88 -4.61 -11.75
N GLU A 58 1.71 -5.34 -12.51
CA GLU A 58 2.87 -6.02 -11.95
C GLU A 58 4.00 -5.05 -11.63
N ILE A 59 4.60 -5.24 -10.45
CA ILE A 59 5.81 -4.54 -10.01
C ILE A 59 6.89 -5.59 -9.83
N VAL A 60 7.94 -5.51 -10.63
CA VAL A 60 9.09 -6.42 -10.55
C VAL A 60 10.26 -5.71 -9.89
N MET A 61 10.76 -6.29 -8.82
CA MET A 61 11.92 -5.80 -8.08
C MET A 61 13.09 -6.76 -8.24
N CYS A 62 14.31 -6.25 -8.37
CA CYS A 62 15.52 -7.05 -8.38
C CYS A 62 16.51 -6.50 -7.36
N ILE A 63 17.07 -7.39 -6.54
CA ILE A 63 18.07 -7.05 -5.52
C ILE A 63 19.33 -7.88 -5.73
N GLU A 64 20.49 -7.23 -5.71
CA GLU A 64 21.80 -7.88 -5.74
C GLU A 64 22.78 -7.22 -4.76
N LEU A 65 23.58 -8.03 -4.08
CA LEU A 65 24.70 -7.60 -3.25
C LEU A 65 25.99 -8.18 -3.79
N SER A 66 26.94 -7.33 -4.16
CA SER A 66 28.23 -7.77 -4.68
C SER A 66 29.33 -6.73 -4.42
N GLY A 67 30.50 -7.18 -3.97
CA GLY A 67 31.68 -6.33 -3.84
C GLY A 67 31.53 -5.15 -2.88
N GLY A 68 30.77 -5.29 -1.79
CA GLY A 68 30.52 -4.22 -0.84
C GLY A 68 29.50 -3.17 -1.33
N LYS A 69 28.69 -3.51 -2.33
CA LYS A 69 27.64 -2.66 -2.89
C LYS A 69 26.33 -3.39 -2.99
N MET A 70 25.25 -2.71 -2.59
CA MET A 70 23.88 -3.14 -2.80
C MET A 70 23.30 -2.38 -3.99
N GLY A 71 22.76 -3.12 -4.95
CA GLY A 71 21.98 -2.58 -6.06
C GLY A 71 20.55 -3.09 -5.97
N CYS A 72 19.61 -2.20 -6.23
CA CYS A 72 18.21 -2.55 -6.37
C CYS A 72 17.62 -1.81 -7.56
N SER A 73 16.79 -2.50 -8.33
CA SER A 73 15.99 -1.89 -9.39
C SER A 73 14.55 -2.37 -9.28
N VAL A 74 13.62 -1.46 -9.57
CA VAL A 74 12.17 -1.71 -9.48
C VAL A 74 11.51 -1.19 -10.74
N LEU A 75 10.84 -2.05 -11.48
CA LEU A 75 10.05 -1.70 -12.66
C LEU A 75 8.56 -1.83 -12.33
N ASP A 76 7.84 -0.74 -12.42
CA ASP A 76 6.38 -0.71 -12.34
C ASP A 76 5.83 -0.73 -13.78
N TYR A 77 5.22 -1.84 -14.17
CA TYR A 77 4.65 -2.01 -15.52
C TYR A 77 3.45 -1.12 -15.79
N HIS A 78 2.75 -0.66 -14.76
CA HIS A 78 1.64 0.27 -14.91
C HIS A 78 2.11 1.68 -15.31
N THR A 79 3.12 2.19 -14.61
CA THR A 79 3.69 3.53 -14.87
C THR A 79 4.84 3.51 -15.88
N LYS A 80 5.44 2.33 -16.10
CA LYS A 80 6.63 2.11 -16.93
C LYS A 80 7.82 2.94 -16.48
N ILE A 81 7.90 3.19 -15.18
CA ILE A 81 8.99 3.91 -14.53
C ILE A 81 9.95 2.88 -13.94
N LEU A 82 11.20 2.94 -14.37
CA LEU A 82 12.28 2.19 -13.75
C LEU A 82 12.87 3.03 -12.61
N ARG A 83 12.83 2.50 -11.38
CA ARG A 83 13.48 3.10 -10.22
C ARG A 83 14.76 2.33 -9.93
N VAL A 84 15.85 3.03 -9.68
CA VAL A 84 17.15 2.43 -9.43
C VAL A 84 17.72 2.96 -8.13
N PHE A 85 18.28 2.06 -7.34
CA PHE A 85 18.86 2.33 -6.03
C PHE A 85 20.25 1.72 -5.90
N ASN A 86 21.16 2.42 -5.21
CA ASN A 86 22.53 1.97 -4.94
C ASN A 86 23.00 2.43 -3.57
N GLN A 87 23.66 1.52 -2.84
CA GLN A 87 24.31 1.84 -1.57
C GLN A 87 25.60 1.04 -1.38
N ASP A 88 26.62 1.71 -0.85
CA ASP A 88 27.85 1.05 -0.42
C ASP A 88 27.69 0.49 1.01
N TYR A 89 28.27 -0.70 1.25
CA TYR A 89 28.30 -1.32 2.57
C TYR A 89 29.66 -1.97 2.85
N VAL A 90 30.03 -2.04 4.13
CA VAL A 90 31.31 -2.60 4.53
C VAL A 90 31.16 -4.09 4.79
N VAL A 91 31.82 -4.92 3.99
CA VAL A 91 31.92 -6.37 4.18
C VAL A 91 33.39 -6.77 4.28
N ASN A 92 33.97 -6.76 5.44
CA ASN A 92 35.25 -7.37 5.66
C ASN A 92 35.25 -8.23 6.92
N LYS A 93 34.86 -9.50 6.78
CA LYS A 93 34.93 -10.49 7.85
C LYS A 93 36.33 -11.11 8.01
N SER A 94 37.27 -10.91 7.10
CA SER A 94 38.53 -11.72 7.05
C SER A 94 39.76 -11.09 7.70
N THR A 95 39.70 -9.83 8.19
CA THR A 95 40.86 -9.15 8.79
C THR A 95 40.59 -8.41 10.10
N ILE A 96 39.46 -8.67 10.77
CA ILE A 96 39.00 -7.87 11.89
C ILE A 96 39.47 -8.47 13.20
N THR A 97 40.40 -7.77 13.86
CA THR A 97 40.90 -8.10 15.20
C THR A 97 40.50 -7.11 16.30
N SER A 98 39.77 -6.06 15.98
CA SER A 98 39.33 -5.07 16.97
C SER A 98 37.78 -5.05 17.14
N HIS A 99 37.33 -4.84 18.37
CA HIS A 99 35.88 -4.76 18.71
C HIS A 99 35.14 -3.67 17.93
N ASP A 100 35.77 -2.54 17.69
CA ASP A 100 35.16 -1.38 17.01
C ASP A 100 34.75 -1.71 15.56
N LEU A 101 35.53 -2.55 14.87
CA LEU A 101 35.23 -2.97 13.48
C LEU A 101 34.11 -4.02 13.42
N ILE A 102 33.94 -4.83 14.46
CA ILE A 102 32.80 -5.79 14.54
C ILE A 102 31.49 -5.00 14.66
N ASP A 103 31.47 -3.93 15.42
CA ASP A 103 30.31 -3.05 15.59
C ASP A 103 29.97 -2.33 14.29
N GLU A 104 30.97 -1.87 13.51
CA GLU A 104 30.75 -1.28 12.19
C GLU A 104 30.16 -2.28 11.18
N VAL A 105 30.62 -3.52 11.16
CA VAL A 105 30.07 -4.57 10.27
C VAL A 105 28.64 -4.93 10.65
N ASN A 106 28.35 -5.07 11.95
CA ASN A 106 27.00 -5.34 12.43
C ASN A 106 26.05 -4.17 12.12
N LYS A 107 26.51 -2.94 12.26
CA LYS A 107 25.77 -1.75 11.91
C LYS A 107 25.45 -1.72 10.43
N SER A 108 26.44 -1.99 9.57
CA SER A 108 26.27 -2.05 8.12
C SER A 108 25.28 -3.14 7.67
N ALA A 109 25.32 -4.34 8.30
CA ALA A 109 24.38 -5.42 8.02
C ALA A 109 22.95 -5.04 8.44
N ASN A 110 22.79 -4.38 9.59
CA ASN A 110 21.50 -3.89 10.06
C ASN A 110 20.94 -2.80 9.13
N ASP A 111 21.78 -1.89 8.62
CA ASP A 111 21.35 -0.86 7.66
C ASP A 111 20.86 -1.49 6.35
N ILE A 112 21.55 -2.50 5.81
CA ILE A 112 21.16 -3.19 4.56
C ILE A 112 19.83 -3.92 4.73
N SER A 113 19.66 -4.67 5.81
CA SER A 113 18.40 -5.37 6.09
C SER A 113 17.25 -4.38 6.26
N LEU A 114 17.49 -3.28 6.95
CA LEU A 114 16.49 -2.23 7.12
C LEU A 114 16.06 -1.62 5.78
N ILE A 115 17.03 -1.25 4.94
CA ILE A 115 16.78 -0.61 3.65
C ILE A 115 16.10 -1.58 2.68
N SER A 116 16.56 -2.83 2.59
CA SER A 116 15.92 -3.84 1.71
C SER A 116 14.47 -4.09 2.13
N GLY A 117 14.21 -4.20 3.44
CA GLY A 117 12.85 -4.34 3.96
C GLY A 117 11.95 -3.14 3.64
N LEU A 118 12.45 -1.92 3.84
CA LEU A 118 11.70 -0.70 3.51
C LEU A 118 11.39 -0.59 2.01
N LEU A 119 12.34 -0.94 1.14
CA LEU A 119 12.12 -0.92 -0.31
C LEU A 119 11.06 -1.95 -0.74
N ILE A 120 11.06 -3.16 -0.16
CA ILE A 120 10.03 -4.18 -0.43
C ILE A 120 8.64 -3.68 0.04
N MET A 121 8.54 -3.12 1.23
CA MET A 121 7.28 -2.62 1.77
C MET A 121 6.75 -1.39 1.02
N GLU A 122 7.65 -0.46 0.62
CA GLU A 122 7.29 0.74 -0.16
C GLU A 122 6.74 0.37 -1.52
N THR A 123 7.46 -0.51 -2.24
CA THR A 123 7.15 -0.83 -3.63
C THR A 123 6.07 -1.87 -3.77
N ASN A 124 5.89 -2.70 -2.73
CA ASN A 124 4.95 -3.83 -2.72
C ASN A 124 5.06 -4.67 -4.00
N PRO A 125 6.23 -5.25 -4.30
CA PRO A 125 6.45 -5.94 -5.56
C PRO A 125 5.61 -7.21 -5.65
N THR A 126 5.18 -7.55 -6.86
CA THR A 126 4.54 -8.83 -7.15
C THR A 126 5.58 -9.94 -7.28
N ILE A 127 6.75 -9.60 -7.84
CA ILE A 127 7.87 -10.51 -8.04
C ILE A 127 9.16 -9.83 -7.54
N CYS A 128 9.94 -10.56 -6.73
CA CYS A 128 11.26 -10.17 -6.30
C CYS A 128 12.31 -11.14 -6.88
N LEU A 129 13.20 -10.62 -7.71
CA LEU A 129 14.30 -11.36 -8.34
C LEU A 129 15.55 -11.21 -7.50
N VAL A 130 16.20 -12.31 -7.15
CA VAL A 130 17.36 -12.32 -6.28
C VAL A 130 18.43 -13.22 -6.86
N SER A 131 19.71 -12.84 -6.71
CA SER A 131 20.83 -13.64 -7.18
C SER A 131 21.04 -14.88 -6.30
N VAL A 132 21.37 -16.03 -6.93
CA VAL A 132 21.76 -17.27 -6.22
C VAL A 132 23.01 -17.06 -5.33
N ARG A 133 23.77 -15.98 -5.53
CA ARG A 133 24.98 -15.65 -4.73
C ARG A 133 24.70 -14.87 -3.47
N LEU A 134 23.45 -14.51 -3.21
CA LEU A 134 23.12 -13.73 -2.03
C LEU A 134 23.52 -14.50 -0.76
N GLU A 135 24.08 -13.81 0.22
CA GLU A 135 24.45 -14.42 1.51
C GLU A 135 23.18 -14.90 2.26
N ASP A 136 23.27 -16.07 2.91
CA ASP A 136 22.11 -16.74 3.54
C ASP A 136 21.35 -15.83 4.51
N TRP A 137 22.06 -15.03 5.31
CA TRP A 137 21.43 -14.16 6.32
C TRP A 137 20.52 -13.06 5.72
N ILE A 138 20.91 -12.51 4.57
CA ILE A 138 20.09 -11.49 3.90
C ILE A 138 19.01 -12.15 3.03
N PHE A 139 19.31 -13.32 2.47
CA PHE A 139 18.32 -14.10 1.72
C PHE A 139 17.13 -14.49 2.60
N ASP A 140 17.38 -15.04 3.79
CA ASP A 140 16.34 -15.41 4.74
C ASP A 140 15.53 -14.19 5.19
N TYR A 141 16.18 -13.04 5.36
CA TYR A 141 15.50 -11.78 5.69
C TYR A 141 14.59 -11.31 4.54
N ILE A 142 15.12 -11.27 3.29
CA ILE A 142 14.33 -10.86 2.11
C ILE A 142 13.15 -11.83 1.91
N LYS A 143 13.38 -13.14 2.05
CA LYS A 143 12.32 -14.15 1.95
C LYS A 143 11.21 -13.88 2.94
N THR A 144 11.55 -13.68 4.21
CA THR A 144 10.56 -13.37 5.25
C THR A 144 9.76 -12.11 4.89
N LYS A 145 10.42 -11.08 4.36
CA LYS A 145 9.74 -9.83 3.96
C LYS A 145 8.87 -10.00 2.71
N CYS A 146 9.29 -10.79 1.76
CA CYS A 146 8.47 -11.12 0.59
C CYS A 146 7.22 -11.92 0.99
N ASP A 147 7.35 -12.87 1.92
CA ASP A 147 6.23 -13.66 2.43
C ASP A 147 5.21 -12.76 3.18
N GLU A 148 5.68 -11.77 3.97
CA GLU A 148 4.82 -10.79 4.65
C GLU A 148 3.99 -9.92 3.68
N VAL A 149 4.52 -9.65 2.50
CA VAL A 149 3.90 -8.80 1.47
C VAL A 149 3.17 -9.62 0.39
N ASN A 150 3.16 -10.96 0.50
CA ASN A 150 2.68 -11.89 -0.53
C ASN A 150 3.39 -11.70 -1.89
N CYS A 151 4.68 -11.42 -1.86
CA CYS A 151 5.54 -11.27 -3.04
C CYS A 151 6.16 -12.61 -3.41
N ARG A 152 6.11 -12.97 -4.69
CA ARG A 152 6.81 -14.15 -5.20
C ARG A 152 8.30 -13.88 -5.24
N LEU A 153 9.11 -14.74 -4.59
CA LEU A 153 10.57 -14.66 -4.60
C LEU A 153 11.13 -15.65 -5.64
N ASP A 154 11.83 -15.14 -6.65
CA ASP A 154 12.44 -15.94 -7.70
C ASP A 154 13.96 -15.84 -7.67
N LEU A 155 14.64 -17.00 -7.53
CA LEU A 155 16.10 -17.10 -7.59
C LEU A 155 16.58 -17.09 -9.04
N GLN A 156 17.45 -16.14 -9.37
CA GLN A 156 17.95 -15.98 -10.71
C GLN A 156 19.43 -16.39 -10.83
N PRO A 157 19.82 -17.10 -11.91
CA PRO A 157 21.19 -17.49 -12.14
C PRO A 157 22.07 -16.28 -12.44
N ILE A 158 23.34 -16.35 -12.03
CA ILE A 158 24.34 -15.28 -12.16
C ILE A 158 24.50 -14.78 -13.59
N LYS A 159 24.27 -15.66 -14.59
CA LYS A 159 24.38 -15.31 -16.00
C LYS A 159 23.49 -14.14 -16.36
N ARG A 160 22.26 -14.06 -15.78
CA ARG A 160 21.31 -12.97 -16.03
C ARG A 160 21.74 -11.62 -15.48
N PHE A 161 22.53 -11.63 -14.41
CA PHE A 161 23.11 -10.42 -13.84
C PHE A 161 24.33 -9.91 -14.62
N LYS A 162 24.91 -10.74 -15.49
CA LYS A 162 26.11 -10.42 -16.28
C LYS A 162 25.84 -10.07 -17.74
N GLU A 163 24.59 -10.06 -18.18
CA GLU A 163 24.22 -9.78 -19.57
C GLU A 163 24.38 -8.30 -19.96
N LEU A 164 25.59 -7.77 -19.78
CA LEU A 164 26.01 -6.48 -20.36
C LEU A 164 25.78 -6.42 -21.89
N ASN A 165 25.83 -7.57 -22.56
CA ASN A 165 25.54 -7.70 -23.98
C ASN A 165 24.09 -7.34 -24.33
N LEU A 166 23.16 -7.52 -23.41
CA LEU A 166 21.76 -7.16 -23.59
C LEU A 166 21.58 -5.63 -23.63
N LEU A 167 22.26 -4.91 -22.73
CA LEU A 167 22.29 -3.45 -22.74
C LEU A 167 22.99 -2.93 -24.00
N GLN A 168 24.05 -3.57 -24.48
CA GLN A 168 24.72 -3.22 -25.73
C GLN A 168 23.87 -3.56 -26.96
N SER A 169 23.12 -4.66 -26.96
CA SER A 169 22.20 -5.01 -28.06
C SER A 169 21.02 -4.04 -28.13
N LEU A 170 20.60 -3.48 -27.03
CA LEU A 170 19.63 -2.42 -26.94
C LEU A 170 20.15 -1.10 -27.52
N GLN A 171 21.44 -0.80 -27.32
CA GLN A 171 22.11 0.35 -27.90
C GLN A 171 22.18 0.26 -29.45
N LEU A 172 22.29 -0.96 -29.99
CA LEU A 172 22.41 -1.18 -31.45
C LEU A 172 21.07 -1.07 -32.20
N LYS A 173 19.94 -1.17 -31.52
CA LYS A 173 18.60 -1.19 -32.17
C LYS A 173 17.94 0.19 -32.31
N GLY A 174 18.59 1.27 -31.88
CA GLY A 174 18.29 2.68 -32.11
C GLY A 174 16.86 3.08 -31.73
N HIS A 175 16.75 3.98 -30.80
CA HIS A 175 15.69 4.99 -30.62
C HIS A 175 15.64 5.50 -29.15
N ASP A 176 14.73 6.35 -28.80
CA ASP A 176 14.65 7.18 -27.58
C ASP A 176 15.04 6.57 -26.22
N ASN A 177 15.02 5.25 -26.08
CA ASN A 177 15.53 4.52 -24.90
C ASN A 177 17.04 4.59 -24.74
N LEU A 178 17.77 4.95 -25.77
CA LEU A 178 19.23 5.20 -25.70
C LEU A 178 19.56 6.35 -24.75
N VAL A 179 18.70 7.35 -24.65
CA VAL A 179 18.89 8.48 -23.74
C VAL A 179 18.80 8.00 -22.29
N ILE A 180 17.79 7.20 -21.96
CA ILE A 180 17.57 6.65 -20.61
C ILE A 180 18.72 5.70 -20.22
N LEU A 181 19.14 4.83 -21.13
CA LEU A 181 20.25 3.92 -20.90
C LEU A 181 21.61 4.64 -20.86
N ASN A 182 21.81 5.65 -21.68
CA ASN A 182 23.02 6.48 -21.63
C ASN A 182 23.04 7.32 -20.35
N ASP A 183 21.93 7.84 -19.87
CA ASP A 183 21.82 8.49 -18.56
C ASP A 183 22.16 7.53 -17.42
N LEU A 184 21.68 6.27 -17.52
CA LEU A 184 21.96 5.22 -16.56
C LEU A 184 23.46 4.87 -16.55
N LEU A 185 24.11 4.81 -17.70
CA LEU A 185 25.53 4.47 -17.83
C LEU A 185 26.46 5.67 -17.55
N SER A 186 26.03 6.90 -17.82
CA SER A 186 26.84 8.12 -17.65
C SER A 186 26.82 8.65 -16.22
N ASN A 187 25.78 8.33 -15.43
CA ASN A 187 25.61 8.85 -14.09
C ASN A 187 26.36 8.02 -13.05
N SER A 188 27.69 8.20 -12.96
CA SER A 188 28.59 7.44 -12.07
C SER A 188 28.24 7.54 -10.57
N ARG A 189 27.37 8.47 -10.17
CA ARG A 189 26.98 8.70 -8.78
C ARG A 189 25.90 7.72 -8.29
N PHE A 190 25.04 7.24 -9.20
CA PHE A 190 23.90 6.38 -8.87
C PHE A 190 23.98 5.02 -9.55
N THR A 191 24.90 4.83 -10.49
CA THR A 191 25.07 3.57 -11.24
C THR A 191 26.37 2.90 -10.89
N THR A 192 26.24 1.78 -10.22
CA THR A 192 27.33 0.83 -10.03
C THR A 192 27.12 -0.35 -10.96
N THR A 193 28.15 -1.16 -11.12
CA THR A 193 28.04 -2.42 -11.87
C THR A 193 26.91 -3.30 -11.33
N VAL A 194 26.64 -3.24 -10.01
CA VAL A 194 25.59 -4.01 -9.34
C VAL A 194 24.20 -3.50 -9.73
N THR A 195 24.00 -2.18 -9.80
CA THR A 195 22.71 -1.61 -10.25
C THR A 195 22.43 -1.90 -11.72
N VAL A 196 23.46 -1.83 -12.57
CA VAL A 196 23.31 -2.19 -13.99
C VAL A 196 22.95 -3.67 -14.13
N SER A 197 23.55 -4.55 -13.30
CA SER A 197 23.23 -5.98 -13.26
C SER A 197 21.78 -6.25 -12.87
N THR A 198 21.23 -5.52 -11.89
CA THR A 198 19.82 -5.68 -11.48
C THR A 198 18.85 -5.23 -12.57
N VAL A 199 19.15 -4.15 -13.29
CA VAL A 199 18.36 -3.72 -14.46
C VAL A 199 18.43 -4.76 -15.57
N ALA A 200 19.63 -5.30 -15.89
CA ALA A 200 19.79 -6.34 -16.90
C ALA A 200 18.97 -7.61 -16.54
N CYS A 201 18.92 -7.98 -15.25
CA CYS A 201 18.13 -9.11 -14.78
C CYS A 201 16.60 -8.89 -14.97
N ILE A 202 16.09 -7.70 -14.68
CA ILE A 202 14.67 -7.38 -14.92
C ILE A 202 14.34 -7.47 -16.41
N LEU A 203 15.18 -6.89 -17.26
CA LEU A 203 14.98 -6.90 -18.71
C LEU A 203 15.06 -8.30 -19.30
N SER A 204 16.00 -9.15 -18.85
CA SER A 204 16.10 -10.53 -19.32
C SER A 204 14.91 -11.38 -18.83
N ASN A 205 14.36 -11.11 -17.66
CA ASN A 205 13.15 -11.77 -17.17
C ASN A 205 11.94 -11.40 -18.04
N HIS A 206 11.84 -10.15 -18.44
CA HIS A 206 10.79 -9.70 -19.35
C HIS A 206 10.88 -10.38 -20.74
N GLU A 207 12.08 -10.47 -21.33
CA GLU A 207 12.25 -11.17 -22.63
C GLU A 207 11.84 -12.64 -22.58
N GLN A 208 12.14 -13.34 -21.50
CA GLN A 208 11.74 -14.75 -21.37
C GLN A 208 10.24 -14.94 -21.26
N GLN A 209 9.57 -14.12 -20.48
CA GLN A 209 8.13 -14.20 -20.32
C GLN A 209 7.42 -13.98 -21.66
N HIS A 210 7.96 -13.12 -22.52
CA HIS A 210 7.43 -12.91 -23.88
C HIS A 210 7.71 -14.07 -24.83
N THR A 211 8.90 -14.67 -24.77
CA THR A 211 9.23 -15.84 -25.63
C THR A 211 8.39 -17.07 -25.27
N GLU A 212 8.15 -17.33 -23.99
CA GLU A 212 7.26 -18.42 -23.54
C GLU A 212 5.80 -18.19 -23.98
N LEU A 213 5.32 -16.96 -24.00
CA LEU A 213 3.98 -16.63 -24.51
C LEU A 213 3.86 -16.79 -26.04
N ASP A 214 4.90 -16.44 -26.78
CA ASP A 214 4.94 -16.62 -28.24
C ASP A 214 5.00 -18.11 -28.64
N GLU A 215 5.71 -18.94 -27.88
CA GLU A 215 5.75 -20.39 -28.07
C GLU A 215 4.41 -21.06 -27.70
N CYS A 216 3.73 -20.61 -26.67
CA CYS A 216 2.39 -21.09 -26.31
C CYS A 216 1.34 -20.71 -27.36
N ASN A 217 1.43 -19.50 -27.94
CA ASN A 217 0.52 -19.05 -29.00
C ASN A 217 0.81 -19.70 -30.36
N ALA A 218 2.06 -20.06 -30.66
CA ALA A 218 2.45 -20.76 -31.89
C ALA A 218 1.91 -22.21 -31.95
N SER A 219 1.62 -22.82 -30.83
CA SER A 219 1.08 -24.18 -30.75
C SER A 219 -0.44 -24.25 -30.97
N THR A 220 -1.16 -23.15 -31.00
CA THR A 220 -2.64 -23.09 -31.07
C THR A 220 -3.20 -22.45 -32.34
N VAL A 221 -2.39 -21.87 -33.21
CA VAL A 221 -2.85 -21.20 -34.43
C VAL A 221 -2.16 -21.77 -35.68
N SER A 222 -2.65 -22.86 -36.18
CA SER A 222 -2.56 -23.21 -37.60
C SER A 222 -3.75 -22.54 -38.32
N THR A 223 -3.45 -21.69 -39.29
CA THR A 223 -4.34 -20.99 -40.22
C THR A 223 -4.76 -19.56 -39.81
N ASN A 224 -3.94 -18.61 -40.21
CA ASN A 224 -4.28 -17.57 -41.17
C ASN A 224 -3.12 -16.58 -41.29
N MET A 225 -2.32 -16.76 -42.31
CA MET A 225 -1.35 -15.77 -42.78
C MET A 225 -2.10 -14.53 -43.24
N ILE A 226 -2.11 -13.50 -42.41
CA ILE A 226 -2.18 -12.11 -42.87
C ILE A 226 -0.79 -11.54 -42.70
N ALA A 227 -0.20 -11.31 -43.85
CA ALA A 227 1.17 -10.88 -44.03
C ALA A 227 1.50 -9.60 -43.25
N GLY A 228 2.60 -9.63 -42.51
CA GLY A 228 3.48 -8.48 -42.39
C GLY A 228 3.34 -7.57 -41.19
N ARG A 229 3.10 -8.08 -39.96
CA ARG A 229 3.59 -7.41 -38.76
C ARG A 229 4.06 -8.46 -37.78
N SER A 230 5.33 -8.76 -37.75
CA SER A 230 6.01 -9.27 -36.58
C SER A 230 5.69 -8.27 -35.46
N ILE A 231 4.83 -8.65 -34.52
CA ILE A 231 4.65 -7.96 -33.25
C ILE A 231 5.93 -8.23 -32.43
N ARG A 232 7.03 -7.62 -32.86
CA ARG A 232 8.17 -7.37 -32.00
C ARG A 232 7.76 -6.19 -31.13
N SER A 233 7.17 -6.47 -29.99
CA SER A 233 7.14 -5.51 -28.90
C SER A 233 8.59 -5.20 -28.54
N GLY A 234 9.11 -4.15 -29.15
CA GLY A 234 10.45 -3.70 -28.87
C GLY A 234 10.54 -3.27 -27.43
N PHE A 235 11.70 -3.34 -26.85
CA PHE A 235 12.06 -2.77 -25.53
C PHE A 235 11.64 -1.32 -25.33
N GLU A 236 11.35 -0.61 -26.41
CA GLU A 236 10.80 0.75 -26.45
C GLU A 236 9.51 0.88 -25.65
N ASP A 237 8.84 -0.26 -25.39
CA ASP A 237 7.58 -0.31 -24.74
C ASP A 237 7.64 -0.60 -23.23
N VAL A 238 8.78 -0.95 -22.66
CA VAL A 238 8.89 -1.43 -21.28
C VAL A 238 9.22 -0.31 -20.30
N ILE A 239 10.11 0.62 -20.67
CA ILE A 239 10.58 1.70 -19.80
C ILE A 239 10.32 3.05 -20.47
N CYS A 240 9.59 3.94 -19.79
CA CYS A 240 9.32 5.30 -20.26
C CYS A 240 10.11 6.36 -19.51
N ASP A 241 10.50 6.12 -18.27
CA ASP A 241 11.20 7.07 -17.41
C ASP A 241 12.13 6.35 -16.42
N LEU A 242 13.22 7.02 -16.04
CA LEU A 242 14.21 6.53 -15.07
C LEU A 242 14.25 7.46 -13.87
N LYS A 243 14.06 6.89 -12.67
CA LYS A 243 14.17 7.63 -11.41
C LYS A 243 15.20 7.00 -10.49
N TYR A 244 16.05 7.83 -9.91
CA TYR A 244 17.00 7.41 -8.90
C TYR A 244 16.39 7.57 -7.51
N ILE A 245 16.52 6.52 -6.69
CA ILE A 245 16.12 6.54 -5.29
C ILE A 245 17.34 6.96 -4.47
N ASP A 246 17.33 8.14 -3.87
CA ASP A 246 18.36 8.59 -2.93
C ASP A 246 17.85 8.46 -1.50
N ILE A 247 18.51 7.65 -0.69
CA ILE A 247 18.15 7.45 0.72
C ILE A 247 18.82 8.47 1.64
N LYS A 248 19.88 9.15 1.18
CA LYS A 248 20.63 10.09 2.03
C LYS A 248 19.80 11.26 2.54
N ASP A 249 18.80 11.67 1.77
CA ASP A 249 17.89 12.77 2.11
C ASP A 249 16.59 12.29 2.75
N ARG A 250 16.55 11.06 3.28
CA ARG A 250 15.34 10.46 3.87
C ARG A 250 15.54 10.11 5.33
N MET A 251 14.52 10.36 6.12
CA MET A 251 14.45 9.88 7.49
C MET A 251 14.12 8.39 7.50
N VAL A 252 14.91 7.61 8.21
CA VAL A 252 14.76 6.16 8.27
C VAL A 252 13.89 5.76 9.46
N LEU A 253 12.85 4.96 9.18
CA LEU A 253 12.01 4.30 10.18
C LEU A 253 12.06 2.81 9.95
N ASP A 254 12.18 2.03 11.01
CA ASP A 254 11.99 0.60 10.93
C ASP A 254 10.49 0.24 10.92
N GLU A 255 10.19 -0.99 10.57
CA GLU A 255 8.83 -1.49 10.50
C GLU A 255 8.07 -1.36 11.83
N ASN A 256 8.78 -1.62 12.94
CA ASN A 256 8.20 -1.48 14.27
C ASN A 256 7.81 -0.02 14.55
N SER A 257 8.62 0.94 14.09
CA SER A 257 8.33 2.37 14.22
C SER A 257 7.15 2.79 13.34
N LEU A 258 7.07 2.31 12.10
CA LEU A 258 5.90 2.56 11.22
C LEU A 258 4.61 2.00 11.82
N SER A 259 4.68 0.79 12.39
CA SER A 259 3.54 0.14 13.07
C SER A 259 3.19 0.85 14.38
N ALA A 260 4.16 1.20 15.22
CA ALA A 260 3.95 1.89 16.50
C ALA A 260 3.30 3.27 16.31
N LEU A 261 3.70 4.01 15.27
CA LEU A 261 3.13 5.29 14.90
C LEU A 261 1.82 5.16 14.10
N ASN A 262 1.33 3.95 13.81
CA ASN A 262 0.16 3.70 12.98
C ASN A 262 0.20 4.49 11.65
N VAL A 263 1.32 4.45 10.93
CA VAL A 263 1.45 5.16 9.65
C VAL A 263 0.55 4.53 8.61
N PHE A 264 0.50 3.19 8.55
CA PHE A 264 -0.36 2.42 7.65
C PHE A 264 -1.38 1.58 8.42
N PRO A 265 -2.53 1.25 7.81
CA PRO A 265 -3.51 0.38 8.44
C PRO A 265 -2.93 -1.03 8.63
N THR A 266 -3.11 -1.61 9.81
CA THR A 266 -2.73 -3.01 10.09
C THR A 266 -3.85 -3.95 9.69
N ALA A 267 -3.54 -5.03 8.95
CA ALA A 267 -4.51 -5.99 8.42
C ALA A 267 -5.43 -6.64 9.47
N HIS A 268 -5.00 -6.69 10.74
CA HIS A 268 -5.78 -7.27 11.84
C HIS A 268 -6.96 -6.41 12.34
N LYS A 269 -7.08 -5.14 11.90
CA LYS A 269 -8.15 -4.23 12.33
C LYS A 269 -9.35 -4.17 11.36
N LEU A 270 -9.35 -4.97 10.30
CA LEU A 270 -10.45 -5.06 9.33
C LEU A 270 -11.64 -5.92 9.79
N GLY A 271 -11.63 -6.47 11.02
CA GLY A 271 -12.70 -7.26 11.62
C GLY A 271 -13.64 -6.41 12.49
N HIS A 272 -14.80 -6.14 11.98
CA HIS A 272 -16.07 -5.91 12.70
C HIS A 272 -16.15 -4.97 13.95
N ASP A 273 -15.49 -3.84 13.99
CA ASP A 273 -15.94 -2.77 14.90
C ASP A 273 -16.53 -1.60 14.10
N SER A 274 -17.76 -1.83 13.64
CA SER A 274 -18.59 -0.86 12.92
C SER A 274 -19.08 0.33 13.76
N MET A 275 -18.48 0.61 14.91
CA MET A 275 -18.86 1.71 15.80
C MET A 275 -17.96 2.95 15.71
N MET A 276 -16.99 2.99 14.80
CA MET A 276 -16.14 4.20 14.64
C MET A 276 -16.33 4.82 13.25
N GLU A 277 -17.50 5.37 13.00
CA GLU A 277 -17.89 5.89 11.68
C GLU A 277 -17.10 7.13 11.19
N ASN A 278 -16.26 7.79 12.01
CA ASN A 278 -15.70 9.10 11.65
C ASN A 278 -14.22 9.33 11.97
N GLY A 279 -13.45 8.33 12.38
CA GLY A 279 -12.04 8.56 12.77
C GLY A 279 -11.04 7.82 11.87
N ALA A 280 -9.88 8.43 11.59
CA ALA A 280 -8.78 7.80 10.87
C ALA A 280 -7.96 6.89 11.79
N LEU A 281 -7.81 5.60 11.44
CA LEU A 281 -7.03 4.63 12.21
C LEU A 281 -5.52 4.69 11.89
N SER A 282 -5.15 5.31 10.77
CA SER A 282 -3.77 5.47 10.32
C SER A 282 -3.52 6.83 9.70
N LEU A 283 -2.25 7.25 9.64
CA LEU A 283 -1.89 8.48 8.93
C LEU A 283 -2.22 8.41 7.45
N PHE A 284 -2.05 7.24 6.83
CA PHE A 284 -2.42 7.05 5.43
C PHE A 284 -3.91 7.34 5.22
N GLU A 285 -4.80 6.83 6.07
CA GLU A 285 -6.25 7.11 5.98
C GLU A 285 -6.57 8.58 6.21
N LEU A 286 -5.91 9.24 7.18
CA LEU A 286 -6.09 10.65 7.47
C LEU A 286 -5.81 11.54 6.25
N PHE A 287 -4.77 11.21 5.48
CA PHE A 287 -4.35 11.99 4.32
C PHE A 287 -4.83 11.42 2.97
N ASN A 288 -5.48 10.26 2.94
CA ASN A 288 -5.97 9.64 1.70
C ASN A 288 -7.25 10.31 1.20
N LYS A 289 -7.19 11.63 0.97
CA LYS A 289 -8.25 12.42 0.32
C LYS A 289 -8.00 12.56 -1.19
N VAL A 290 -7.01 11.82 -1.71
CA VAL A 290 -6.61 11.80 -3.11
C VAL A 290 -7.52 10.89 -3.93
N SER A 291 -7.75 11.24 -5.19
CA SER A 291 -8.65 10.52 -6.10
C SER A 291 -7.91 9.65 -7.09
N SER A 292 -6.74 10.09 -7.59
CA SER A 292 -5.99 9.35 -8.60
C SER A 292 -5.20 8.18 -7.98
N ASP A 293 -5.14 7.04 -8.68
CA ASP A 293 -4.41 5.86 -8.20
C ASP A 293 -2.90 6.11 -8.14
N TYR A 294 -2.38 6.91 -9.07
CA TYR A 294 -0.98 7.30 -9.02
C TYR A 294 -0.68 8.21 -7.81
N ALA A 295 -1.56 9.17 -7.49
CA ALA A 295 -1.40 9.99 -6.29
C ALA A 295 -1.48 9.17 -5.00
N LYS A 296 -2.33 8.13 -4.94
CA LYS A 296 -2.36 7.19 -3.79
C LYS A 296 -1.05 6.43 -3.63
N LYS A 297 -0.50 5.90 -4.74
CA LYS A 297 0.82 5.25 -4.74
C LYS A 297 1.93 6.23 -4.32
N MET A 298 1.89 7.47 -4.83
CA MET A 298 2.85 8.52 -4.47
C MET A 298 2.71 8.94 -3.00
N LEU A 299 1.51 9.11 -2.47
CA LEU A 299 1.27 9.39 -1.04
C LEU A 299 1.85 8.28 -0.16
N LYS A 300 1.61 7.02 -0.52
CA LYS A 300 2.18 5.87 0.18
C LYS A 300 3.71 5.94 0.19
N SER A 301 4.33 6.22 -0.96
CA SER A 301 5.78 6.40 -1.07
C SER A 301 6.30 7.58 -0.23
N TRP A 302 5.59 8.71 -0.17
CA TRP A 302 5.97 9.85 0.67
C TRP A 302 5.92 9.50 2.16
N LEU A 303 4.92 8.73 2.58
CA LEU A 303 4.82 8.24 3.96
C LEU A 303 5.92 7.23 4.32
N PHE A 304 6.39 6.42 3.41
CA PHE A 304 7.56 5.55 3.66
C PHE A 304 8.87 6.33 3.73
N ASN A 305 8.94 7.51 3.09
CA ASN A 305 10.16 8.27 2.88
C ASN A 305 10.03 9.72 3.36
N PRO A 306 9.91 9.98 4.67
CA PRO A 306 9.97 11.34 5.18
C PRO A 306 11.32 11.99 4.86
N LEU A 307 11.34 13.29 4.66
CA LEU A 307 12.51 14.03 4.17
C LEU A 307 13.43 14.48 5.31
N THR A 308 14.75 14.50 5.07
CA THR A 308 15.73 15.14 5.95
C THR A 308 16.26 16.47 5.38
N SER A 309 16.03 16.73 4.10
CA SER A 309 16.41 17.98 3.46
C SER A 309 15.43 19.11 3.80
N LYS A 310 15.86 20.07 4.61
CA LYS A 310 15.07 21.25 4.97
C LYS A 310 14.53 21.98 3.75
N LYS A 311 15.35 22.16 2.70
CA LYS A 311 14.93 22.83 1.47
C LYS A 311 13.73 22.17 0.80
N GLN A 312 13.70 20.82 0.78
CA GLN A 312 12.59 20.07 0.17
C GLN A 312 11.34 20.16 1.05
N ILE A 313 11.50 20.11 2.36
CA ILE A 313 10.40 20.24 3.31
C ILE A 313 9.78 21.64 3.24
N GLU A 314 10.61 22.68 3.26
CA GLU A 314 10.15 24.07 3.17
C GLU A 314 9.44 24.38 1.85
N LYS A 315 9.83 23.72 0.73
CA LYS A 315 9.07 23.81 -0.53
C LYS A 315 7.63 23.32 -0.33
N ARG A 316 7.42 22.20 0.37
CA ARG A 316 6.07 21.68 0.66
C ARG A 316 5.31 22.64 1.59
N TYR A 317 5.95 23.17 2.63
CA TYR A 317 5.33 24.15 3.53
C TYR A 317 4.90 25.42 2.78
N SER A 318 5.73 25.92 1.87
CA SER A 318 5.40 27.10 1.08
C SER A 318 4.12 26.93 0.27
N ILE A 319 3.88 25.72 -0.25
CA ILE A 319 2.67 25.41 -1.03
C ILE A 319 1.45 25.35 -0.11
N ILE A 320 1.55 24.65 1.03
CA ILE A 320 0.49 24.59 2.03
C ILE A 320 0.13 26.00 2.52
N ARG A 321 1.14 26.84 2.82
CA ARG A 321 0.94 28.25 3.23
C ARG A 321 0.18 29.05 2.17
N ILE A 322 0.55 28.91 0.88
CA ILE A 322 -0.14 29.59 -0.22
C ILE A 322 -1.59 29.12 -0.35
N LEU A 323 -1.84 27.82 -0.21
CA LEU A 323 -3.18 27.24 -0.31
C LEU A 323 -4.08 27.65 0.87
N LEU A 324 -3.51 27.78 2.06
CA LEU A 324 -4.23 28.18 3.29
C LEU A 324 -4.38 29.70 3.44
N ASP A 325 -3.76 30.51 2.58
CA ASP A 325 -3.93 31.97 2.61
C ASP A 325 -5.39 32.34 2.36
N THR A 326 -5.93 33.19 3.21
CA THR A 326 -7.32 33.67 3.12
C THR A 326 -7.67 34.27 1.76
N GLN A 327 -6.69 34.89 1.08
CA GLN A 327 -6.86 35.46 -0.26
C GLN A 327 -7.06 34.40 -1.34
N ASN A 328 -6.61 33.17 -1.11
CA ASN A 328 -6.65 32.07 -2.06
C ASN A 328 -7.77 31.06 -1.79
N THR A 329 -8.60 31.25 -0.74
CA THR A 329 -9.59 30.26 -0.27
C THR A 329 -10.58 29.84 -1.36
N MET A 330 -11.07 30.75 -2.19
CA MET A 330 -11.99 30.39 -3.31
C MET A 330 -11.28 29.54 -4.35
N ILE A 331 -10.06 29.95 -4.75
CA ILE A 331 -9.26 29.22 -5.73
C ILE A 331 -8.88 27.84 -5.20
N PHE A 332 -8.60 27.72 -3.91
CA PHE A 332 -8.32 26.44 -3.23
C PHE A 332 -9.49 25.47 -3.34
N ASN A 333 -10.71 25.92 -3.07
CA ASN A 333 -11.92 25.10 -3.21
C ASN A 333 -12.16 24.64 -4.67
N ASP A 334 -11.94 25.54 -5.64
CA ASP A 334 -12.06 25.22 -7.06
C ASP A 334 -10.98 24.23 -7.52
N LEU A 335 -9.75 24.35 -6.98
CA LEU A 335 -8.67 23.40 -7.23
C LEU A 335 -9.02 22.00 -6.70
N ILE A 336 -9.54 21.89 -5.48
CA ILE A 336 -10.00 20.61 -4.90
C ILE A 336 -10.98 19.91 -5.84
N GLN A 337 -12.00 20.64 -6.30
CA GLN A 337 -13.02 20.06 -7.18
C GLN A 337 -12.47 19.69 -8.55
N SER A 338 -11.58 20.50 -9.12
CA SER A 338 -11.02 20.28 -10.44
C SER A 338 -10.07 19.08 -10.45
N ILE A 339 -9.23 18.93 -9.44
CA ILE A 339 -8.29 17.82 -9.31
C ILE A 339 -9.02 16.50 -9.07
N LYS A 340 -10.02 16.45 -8.19
CA LYS A 340 -10.82 15.24 -7.95
C LYS A 340 -11.48 14.68 -9.21
N ARG A 341 -11.71 15.51 -10.21
CA ARG A 341 -12.34 15.13 -11.49
C ARG A 341 -11.34 14.90 -12.61
N CYS A 342 -10.03 15.09 -12.34
CA CYS A 342 -8.97 14.90 -13.33
C CYS A 342 -8.56 13.43 -13.35
N PRO A 343 -8.71 12.70 -14.46
CA PRO A 343 -8.26 11.31 -14.53
C PRO A 343 -6.74 11.23 -14.56
N ASP A 344 -6.20 10.06 -14.21
CA ASP A 344 -4.77 9.76 -14.30
C ASP A 344 -4.36 9.54 -15.76
N ALA A 345 -3.24 10.17 -16.16
CA ALA A 345 -2.74 10.04 -17.53
C ALA A 345 -2.16 8.65 -17.82
N PHE A 346 -1.57 7.97 -16.84
CA PHE A 346 -0.92 6.68 -17.05
C PHE A 346 -1.90 5.60 -17.51
N GLY A 347 -3.10 5.54 -16.92
CA GLY A 347 -4.10 4.56 -17.27
C GLY A 347 -4.60 4.66 -18.71
N PHE A 348 -5.03 5.85 -19.17
CA PHE A 348 -5.51 5.99 -20.53
C PHE A 348 -4.38 5.94 -21.59
N MET A 349 -3.17 6.38 -21.24
CA MET A 349 -2.01 6.28 -22.11
C MET A 349 -1.63 4.82 -22.40
N ASN A 350 -1.68 3.95 -21.40
CA ASN A 350 -1.45 2.53 -21.61
C ASN A 350 -2.53 1.90 -22.50
N GLN A 351 -3.81 2.27 -22.30
CA GLN A 351 -4.90 1.79 -23.15
C GLN A 351 -4.76 2.27 -24.61
N LEU A 352 -4.41 3.54 -24.82
CA LEU A 352 -4.13 4.05 -26.16
C LEU A 352 -2.99 3.28 -26.82
N ARG A 353 -1.91 2.98 -26.10
CA ARG A 353 -0.74 2.31 -26.61
C ARG A 353 -0.99 0.84 -26.95
N SER A 354 -1.80 0.13 -26.18
CA SER A 354 -2.16 -1.28 -26.43
C SER A 354 -3.06 -1.45 -27.67
N GLY A 355 -3.47 -0.37 -28.33
CA GLY A 355 -4.41 -0.40 -29.44
C GLY A 355 -5.86 -0.74 -29.04
N LYS A 356 -6.12 -0.87 -27.73
CA LYS A 356 -7.47 -1.15 -27.19
C LYS A 356 -8.20 0.14 -26.81
N SER A 357 -8.12 1.16 -27.66
CA SER A 357 -8.76 2.45 -27.37
C SER A 357 -10.27 2.36 -27.51
N THR A 358 -10.97 2.60 -26.42
CA THR A 358 -12.44 2.66 -26.38
C THR A 358 -12.93 4.10 -26.29
N LEU A 359 -14.22 4.34 -26.49
CA LEU A 359 -14.85 5.65 -26.26
C LEU A 359 -14.55 6.16 -24.84
N GLY A 360 -14.54 5.26 -23.84
CA GLY A 360 -14.18 5.58 -22.46
C GLY A 360 -12.75 6.10 -22.31
N THR A 361 -11.81 5.51 -23.06
CA THR A 361 -10.40 5.96 -23.09
C THR A 361 -10.29 7.37 -23.65
N TRP A 362 -10.93 7.66 -24.77
CA TRP A 362 -10.94 8.99 -25.38
C TRP A 362 -11.65 10.03 -24.51
N SER A 363 -12.75 9.66 -23.85
CA SER A 363 -13.43 10.53 -22.89
C SER A 363 -12.54 10.87 -21.69
N LYS A 364 -11.77 9.91 -21.16
CA LYS A 364 -10.78 10.16 -20.11
C LYS A 364 -9.67 11.09 -20.60
N THR A 365 -9.15 10.87 -21.80
CA THR A 365 -8.10 11.72 -22.41
C THR A 365 -8.60 13.16 -22.58
N LYS A 366 -9.81 13.35 -23.14
CA LYS A 366 -10.46 14.67 -23.27
C LYS A 366 -10.61 15.34 -21.91
N ASN A 367 -11.14 14.62 -20.91
CA ASN A 367 -11.36 15.16 -19.58
C ASN A 367 -10.05 15.56 -18.88
N PHE A 368 -8.98 14.75 -19.04
CA PHE A 368 -7.64 15.09 -18.54
C PHE A 368 -7.15 16.42 -19.13
N LEU A 369 -7.28 16.62 -20.44
CA LEU A 369 -6.85 17.84 -21.09
C LEU A 369 -7.68 19.06 -20.66
N GLU A 370 -9.02 18.94 -20.62
CA GLU A 370 -9.93 20.00 -20.16
C GLU A 370 -9.64 20.41 -18.71
N LYS A 371 -9.56 19.44 -17.80
CA LYS A 371 -9.30 19.69 -16.39
C LYS A 371 -7.88 20.19 -16.17
N GLY A 372 -6.89 19.62 -16.86
CA GLY A 372 -5.52 20.10 -16.82
C GLY A 372 -5.40 21.58 -17.22
N ILE A 373 -6.05 21.99 -18.30
CA ILE A 373 -6.09 23.39 -18.72
C ILE A 373 -6.81 24.28 -17.67
N ALA A 374 -7.90 23.80 -17.07
CA ALA A 374 -8.62 24.52 -16.03
C ALA A 374 -7.76 24.70 -14.76
N ILE A 375 -7.10 23.62 -14.28
CA ILE A 375 -6.18 23.65 -13.14
C ILE A 375 -5.03 24.63 -13.40
N PHE A 376 -4.44 24.61 -14.60
CA PHE A 376 -3.39 25.56 -14.94
C PHE A 376 -3.86 27.02 -14.86
N LYS A 377 -5.08 27.32 -15.30
CA LYS A 377 -5.67 28.67 -15.19
C LYS A 377 -5.85 29.06 -13.72
N LEU A 378 -6.36 28.14 -12.88
CA LEU A 378 -6.52 28.39 -11.44
C LEU A 378 -5.17 28.64 -10.75
N ILE A 379 -4.16 27.83 -11.04
CA ILE A 379 -2.79 28.04 -10.53
C ILE A 379 -2.22 29.38 -10.99
N SER A 380 -2.52 29.80 -12.21
CA SER A 380 -2.06 31.09 -12.74
C SER A 380 -2.69 32.30 -12.04
N SER A 381 -3.89 32.14 -11.50
CA SER A 381 -4.61 33.17 -10.75
C SER A 381 -4.26 33.22 -9.25
N LEU A 382 -3.50 32.23 -8.74
CA LEU A 382 -3.04 32.25 -7.35
C LEU A 382 -2.12 33.45 -7.10
N LYS A 383 -2.34 34.11 -5.97
CA LYS A 383 -1.42 35.15 -5.47
C LYS A 383 -0.22 34.44 -4.84
N LEU A 384 0.87 34.44 -5.59
CA LEU A 384 2.14 33.86 -5.16
C LEU A 384 2.95 34.98 -4.48
N ASN A 385 3.23 34.83 -3.19
CA ASN A 385 4.24 35.62 -2.54
C ASN A 385 5.60 35.18 -3.09
N SER A 386 6.55 36.11 -3.23
CA SER A 386 7.81 35.99 -4.00
C SER A 386 8.82 34.93 -3.47
N ASP A 387 8.41 34.00 -2.65
CA ASP A 387 9.27 33.03 -1.96
C ASP A 387 9.51 31.76 -2.80
N GLY A 388 10.59 31.82 -3.58
CA GLY A 388 11.26 30.62 -4.06
C GLY A 388 10.57 29.84 -5.20
N ARG A 389 11.34 28.94 -5.80
CA ARG A 389 10.89 28.00 -6.82
C ARG A 389 10.08 26.87 -6.18
N ASN A 390 8.79 26.79 -6.47
CA ASN A 390 7.87 25.78 -5.94
C ASN A 390 7.11 25.09 -7.09
N ILE A 391 6.28 24.06 -6.77
CA ILE A 391 5.54 23.27 -7.76
C ILE A 391 4.68 24.15 -8.69
N PHE A 392 4.14 25.26 -8.23
CA PHE A 392 3.35 26.15 -9.07
C PHE A 392 4.21 26.79 -10.17
N HIS A 393 5.49 27.08 -9.89
CA HIS A 393 6.45 27.55 -10.88
C HIS A 393 6.84 26.42 -11.82
N ASP A 394 7.03 25.20 -11.30
CA ASP A 394 7.37 24.05 -12.11
C ASP A 394 6.22 23.70 -13.08
N ILE A 395 4.95 23.76 -12.63
CA ILE A 395 3.79 23.61 -13.51
C ILE A 395 3.74 24.73 -14.56
N LYS A 396 3.95 25.98 -14.18
CA LYS A 396 3.89 27.10 -15.11
C LYS A 396 4.99 27.07 -16.17
N ASN A 397 6.18 26.61 -15.81
CA ASN A 397 7.35 26.65 -16.69
C ASN A 397 7.50 25.38 -17.55
N ASN A 398 7.11 24.22 -17.03
CA ASN A 398 7.34 22.95 -17.70
C ASN A 398 6.15 22.48 -18.54
N ILE A 399 4.96 23.08 -18.35
CA ILE A 399 3.75 22.67 -19.05
C ILE A 399 3.39 23.64 -20.15
N ASP A 400 3.39 23.17 -21.38
CA ASP A 400 2.91 23.94 -22.54
C ASP A 400 1.40 23.79 -22.70
N VAL A 401 0.68 24.79 -22.18
CA VAL A 401 -0.80 24.84 -22.28
C VAL A 401 -1.28 24.98 -23.73
N LEU A 402 -0.47 25.57 -24.63
CA LEU A 402 -0.85 25.68 -26.02
C LEU A 402 -0.87 24.31 -26.70
N GLU A 403 0.08 23.46 -26.38
CA GLU A 403 0.09 22.06 -26.86
C GLU A 403 -1.10 21.26 -26.30
N LEU A 404 -1.41 21.39 -25.02
CA LEU A 404 -2.60 20.75 -24.41
C LEU A 404 -3.90 21.19 -25.14
N LYS A 405 -4.03 22.48 -25.43
CA LYS A 405 -5.18 23.01 -26.20
C LYS A 405 -5.22 22.49 -27.62
N LYS A 406 -4.06 22.35 -28.29
CA LYS A 406 -3.99 21.78 -29.63
C LYS A 406 -4.44 20.32 -29.65
N CYS A 407 -3.94 19.52 -28.70
CA CYS A 407 -4.36 18.11 -28.53
C CYS A 407 -5.87 18.01 -28.28
N LEU A 408 -6.40 18.83 -27.36
CA LEU A 408 -7.84 18.87 -27.07
C LEU A 408 -8.66 19.18 -28.31
N ARG A 409 -8.31 20.23 -29.03
CA ARG A 409 -9.01 20.60 -30.28
C ARG A 409 -8.94 19.49 -31.33
N LYS A 410 -7.78 18.84 -31.49
CA LYS A 410 -7.66 17.71 -32.44
C LYS A 410 -8.64 16.59 -32.08
N ILE A 411 -8.72 16.21 -30.82
CA ILE A 411 -9.65 15.16 -30.37
C ILE A 411 -11.09 15.58 -30.61
N GLU A 412 -11.46 16.83 -30.30
CA GLU A 412 -12.83 17.37 -30.51
C GLU A 412 -13.19 17.54 -31.97
N THR A 413 -12.21 17.83 -32.85
CA THR A 413 -12.48 17.93 -34.29
C THR A 413 -12.62 16.56 -34.92
N VAL A 414 -11.96 15.53 -34.45
CA VAL A 414 -12.00 14.20 -35.06
C VAL A 414 -13.14 13.35 -34.50
N ILE A 415 -13.33 13.28 -33.18
CA ILE A 415 -14.30 12.39 -32.54
C ILE A 415 -15.58 13.13 -32.21
N ASP A 416 -16.71 12.61 -32.69
CA ASP A 416 -18.04 13.00 -32.25
C ASP A 416 -18.44 12.26 -31.00
N PHE A 417 -18.27 12.89 -29.81
CA PHE A 417 -18.58 12.29 -28.53
C PHE A 417 -20.06 12.11 -28.25
N ASP A 418 -20.95 12.89 -28.90
CA ASP A 418 -22.37 12.82 -28.61
C ASP A 418 -23.03 11.66 -29.39
N THR A 419 -22.79 11.53 -30.67
CA THR A 419 -23.23 10.37 -31.46
C THR A 419 -22.53 9.09 -31.01
N SER A 420 -21.25 9.13 -30.62
CA SER A 420 -20.52 7.98 -30.11
C SER A 420 -21.09 7.42 -28.81
N LYS A 421 -21.73 8.23 -27.95
CA LYS A 421 -22.43 7.74 -26.74
C LYS A 421 -23.68 6.96 -27.08
N ASP A 422 -24.41 7.40 -28.09
CA ASP A 422 -25.66 6.76 -28.52
C ASP A 422 -25.39 5.43 -29.22
N THR A 423 -24.39 5.40 -30.10
CA THR A 423 -23.99 4.21 -30.87
C THR A 423 -23.13 3.23 -30.09
N LYS A 424 -22.53 3.64 -28.94
CA LYS A 424 -21.51 2.91 -28.15
C LYS A 424 -20.25 2.57 -28.95
N THR A 425 -20.04 3.15 -30.10
CA THR A 425 -18.86 3.01 -30.97
C THR A 425 -18.23 4.37 -31.19
N ILE A 426 -16.93 4.42 -31.51
CA ILE A 426 -16.26 5.69 -31.80
C ILE A 426 -16.73 6.17 -33.18
N THR A 427 -17.43 7.29 -33.23
CA THR A 427 -17.91 7.93 -34.46
C THR A 427 -17.04 9.16 -34.75
N ILE A 428 -16.70 9.37 -36.03
CA ILE A 428 -15.84 10.47 -36.46
C ILE A 428 -16.74 11.61 -37.02
N ASN A 429 -16.36 12.85 -36.72
CA ASN A 429 -17.04 14.04 -37.21
C ASN A 429 -17.05 14.10 -38.74
N THR A 430 -18.11 14.66 -39.31
CA THR A 430 -18.19 14.95 -40.74
C THR A 430 -17.16 16.02 -41.12
N GLY A 431 -16.54 15.87 -42.30
CA GLY A 431 -15.55 16.82 -42.84
C GLY A 431 -14.11 16.51 -42.40
N VAL A 432 -13.85 15.43 -41.66
CA VAL A 432 -12.49 14.98 -41.29
C VAL A 432 -11.80 14.27 -42.44
N ASP A 433 -12.49 13.34 -43.10
CA ASP A 433 -11.97 12.62 -44.28
C ASP A 433 -13.08 12.55 -45.36
N LYS A 434 -12.74 13.01 -46.57
CA LYS A 434 -13.68 13.02 -47.69
C LYS A 434 -14.10 11.64 -48.10
N ARG A 435 -13.21 10.67 -48.06
CA ARG A 435 -13.48 9.27 -48.41
C ARG A 435 -14.54 8.67 -47.49
N LEU A 436 -14.38 8.91 -46.18
CA LEU A 436 -15.34 8.46 -45.17
C LEU A 436 -16.71 9.11 -45.36
N ASP A 437 -16.73 10.42 -45.64
CA ASP A 437 -17.99 11.16 -45.86
C ASP A 437 -18.73 10.68 -47.12
N GLU A 438 -18.00 10.38 -48.17
CA GLU A 438 -18.55 9.78 -49.39
C GLU A 438 -19.17 8.40 -49.13
N CYS A 439 -18.46 7.52 -48.43
CA CYS A 439 -18.97 6.21 -48.06
C CYS A 439 -20.22 6.32 -47.14
N ARG A 440 -20.22 7.21 -46.17
CA ARG A 440 -21.38 7.47 -45.31
C ARG A 440 -22.57 8.02 -46.07
N ASN A 441 -22.32 8.90 -47.06
CA ASN A 441 -23.37 9.44 -47.91
C ASN A 441 -24.04 8.33 -48.76
N ILE A 442 -23.23 7.42 -49.34
CA ILE A 442 -23.73 6.25 -50.05
C ILE A 442 -24.51 5.35 -49.10
N TYR A 443 -23.99 5.08 -47.92
CA TYR A 443 -24.64 4.25 -46.90
C TYR A 443 -26.00 4.83 -46.44
N ASN A 444 -26.10 6.15 -46.25
CA ASN A 444 -27.32 6.82 -45.89
C ASN A 444 -28.38 6.80 -47.02
N HIS A 445 -27.97 6.69 -48.31
CA HIS A 445 -28.86 6.53 -49.46
C HIS A 445 -29.06 5.07 -49.87
N LEU A 446 -28.57 4.12 -49.05
CA LEU A 446 -28.58 2.68 -49.34
C LEU A 446 -30.00 2.15 -49.55
N GLU A 447 -30.95 2.60 -48.75
CA GLU A 447 -32.36 2.20 -48.88
C GLU A 447 -32.94 2.54 -50.23
N THR A 448 -32.63 3.69 -50.79
CA THR A 448 -33.10 4.10 -52.11
C THR A 448 -32.51 3.24 -53.22
N LEU A 449 -31.18 2.93 -53.13
CA LEU A 449 -30.50 2.04 -54.05
C LEU A 449 -31.07 0.63 -53.99
N LEU A 450 -31.34 0.11 -52.79
CA LEU A 450 -31.92 -1.23 -52.62
C LEU A 450 -33.36 -1.31 -53.14
N LEU A 451 -34.17 -0.24 -52.98
CA LEU A 451 -35.51 -0.17 -53.56
C LEU A 451 -35.49 -0.21 -55.10
N ASP A 452 -34.53 0.50 -55.74
CA ASP A 452 -34.40 0.49 -57.16
C ASP A 452 -33.99 -0.88 -57.69
N VAL A 453 -33.05 -1.56 -57.03
CA VAL A 453 -32.67 -2.97 -57.32
C VAL A 453 -33.84 -3.90 -57.16
N ALA A 454 -34.61 -3.77 -56.10
CA ALA A 454 -35.81 -4.58 -55.86
C ALA A 454 -36.83 -4.36 -57.00
N ARG A 455 -37.07 -3.14 -57.44
CA ARG A 455 -37.98 -2.80 -58.55
C ARG A 455 -37.48 -3.38 -59.89
N GLU A 456 -36.18 -3.26 -60.17
CA GLU A 456 -35.59 -3.87 -61.36
C GLU A 456 -35.73 -5.38 -61.36
N ALA A 457 -35.50 -6.04 -60.23
CA ALA A 457 -35.65 -7.50 -60.05
C ALA A 457 -37.12 -7.91 -60.21
N GLN A 458 -38.08 -7.13 -59.66
CA GLN A 458 -39.53 -7.34 -59.82
C GLN A 458 -39.94 -7.19 -61.26
N THR A 459 -39.51 -6.17 -62.00
CA THR A 459 -39.83 -5.94 -63.44
C THR A 459 -39.24 -7.06 -64.31
N PHE A 460 -38.02 -7.49 -64.03
CA PHE A 460 -37.39 -8.62 -64.75
C PHE A 460 -38.22 -9.92 -64.59
N LEU A 461 -38.64 -10.22 -63.36
CA LEU A 461 -39.44 -11.40 -63.08
C LEU A 461 -40.84 -11.29 -63.63
N LEU A 462 -41.50 -10.09 -63.66
CA LEU A 462 -42.79 -9.87 -64.27
C LEU A 462 -42.76 -10.18 -65.78
N ASN A 463 -41.70 -9.80 -66.47
CA ASN A 463 -41.47 -10.05 -67.86
C ASN A 463 -41.17 -11.53 -68.20
N SER A 464 -40.59 -12.23 -67.23
CA SER A 464 -40.13 -13.64 -67.38
C SER A 464 -41.20 -14.69 -66.94
N LEU A 465 -42.25 -14.27 -66.23
CA LEU A 465 -43.32 -15.15 -65.75
C LEU A 465 -44.41 -15.32 -66.82
N PRO A 466 -44.91 -16.56 -67.06
CA PRO A 466 -46.08 -16.77 -67.93
C PRO A 466 -47.32 -16.15 -67.28
N GLN A 467 -48.18 -15.49 -68.10
CA GLN A 467 -49.35 -14.64 -67.71
C GLN A 467 -50.47 -15.38 -66.94
N THR A 468 -50.29 -16.58 -66.45
CA THR A 468 -51.31 -17.44 -65.86
C THR A 468 -51.56 -17.26 -64.36
N ASP A 469 -50.69 -16.62 -63.59
CA ASP A 469 -50.87 -16.52 -62.15
C ASP A 469 -51.14 -15.10 -61.67
N SER A 470 -52.40 -14.62 -61.81
CA SER A 470 -52.85 -13.27 -61.44
C SER A 470 -52.76 -12.96 -59.93
N LYS A 471 -52.48 -13.92 -59.06
CA LYS A 471 -52.29 -13.71 -57.61
C LYS A 471 -50.85 -13.40 -57.24
N ILE A 472 -49.91 -13.95 -57.95
CA ILE A 472 -48.44 -13.72 -57.71
C ILE A 472 -48.08 -12.33 -58.27
N THR A 473 -48.54 -11.95 -59.43
CA THR A 473 -48.29 -10.66 -60.11
C THR A 473 -48.76 -9.43 -59.30
N LYS A 474 -49.81 -9.60 -58.46
CA LYS A 474 -50.36 -8.51 -57.61
C LYS A 474 -49.62 -8.27 -56.30
N ASN A 475 -48.79 -9.20 -55.84
CA ASN A 475 -48.09 -9.12 -54.55
C ASN A 475 -46.58 -9.22 -54.68
N LEU A 476 -45.98 -9.04 -55.84
CA LEU A 476 -44.55 -9.12 -56.09
C LEU A 476 -43.77 -8.14 -55.22
N ASP A 477 -44.31 -6.96 -54.94
CA ASP A 477 -43.71 -5.94 -54.10
C ASP A 477 -43.45 -6.44 -52.67
N LYS A 478 -44.22 -7.42 -52.17
CA LYS A 478 -44.03 -8.00 -50.82
C LYS A 478 -43.20 -9.27 -50.81
N LEU A 479 -42.95 -9.85 -51.96
CA LEU A 479 -42.30 -11.16 -52.12
C LEU A 479 -40.83 -11.02 -52.53
N ILE A 480 -40.42 -9.86 -53.08
CA ILE A 480 -39.07 -9.61 -53.58
C ILE A 480 -38.58 -8.31 -52.98
N ASN A 481 -37.49 -8.37 -52.30
CA ASN A 481 -36.80 -7.21 -51.74
C ASN A 481 -35.29 -7.30 -52.05
N ALA A 482 -34.60 -6.22 -51.87
CA ALA A 482 -33.12 -6.21 -51.87
C ALA A 482 -32.62 -5.84 -50.45
N VAL A 483 -31.56 -6.48 -50.06
CA VAL A 483 -30.95 -6.24 -48.74
C VAL A 483 -29.43 -6.15 -48.94
N TYR A 484 -28.81 -5.40 -48.05
CA TYR A 484 -27.37 -5.32 -47.92
C TYR A 484 -26.98 -6.03 -46.62
N ILE A 485 -26.08 -6.99 -46.69
CA ILE A 485 -25.52 -7.69 -45.52
C ILE A 485 -24.01 -7.43 -45.51
N PRO A 486 -23.47 -6.80 -44.45
CA PRO A 486 -22.04 -6.64 -44.32
C PRO A 486 -21.29 -7.95 -44.55
N GLN A 487 -20.14 -7.93 -45.24
CA GLN A 487 -19.31 -9.07 -45.66
C GLN A 487 -19.87 -9.89 -46.83
N LEU A 488 -21.18 -9.97 -47.02
CA LEU A 488 -21.81 -10.72 -48.13
C LEU A 488 -22.16 -9.78 -49.30
N GLY A 489 -22.28 -8.49 -49.06
CA GLY A 489 -22.63 -7.47 -50.03
C GLY A 489 -24.13 -7.35 -50.30
N TYR A 490 -24.46 -6.94 -51.52
CA TYR A 490 -25.84 -6.71 -51.94
C TYR A 490 -26.46 -8.05 -52.34
N LEU A 491 -27.75 -8.25 -52.00
CA LEU A 491 -28.49 -9.48 -52.26
C LEU A 491 -29.95 -9.17 -52.60
N VAL A 492 -30.49 -9.95 -53.51
CA VAL A 492 -31.96 -9.94 -53.76
C VAL A 492 -32.56 -11.05 -52.92
N THR A 493 -33.57 -10.73 -52.12
CA THR A 493 -34.31 -11.67 -51.30
C THR A 493 -35.61 -12.01 -51.95
N VAL A 494 -35.92 -13.30 -52.06
CA VAL A 494 -37.19 -13.79 -52.58
C VAL A 494 -37.83 -14.70 -51.54
N SER A 495 -39.13 -14.52 -51.27
CA SER A 495 -39.84 -15.38 -50.35
C SER A 495 -39.73 -16.84 -50.76
N ALA A 496 -39.47 -17.75 -49.78
CA ALA A 496 -39.40 -19.19 -50.01
C ALA A 496 -40.62 -19.76 -50.76
N PHE A 497 -41.77 -19.12 -50.67
CA PHE A 497 -42.97 -19.49 -51.37
C PHE A 497 -42.84 -19.38 -52.90
N MET A 498 -41.92 -18.55 -53.39
CA MET A 498 -41.67 -18.34 -54.84
C MET A 498 -40.67 -19.27 -55.45
N GLU A 499 -39.95 -20.09 -54.60
CA GLU A 499 -38.85 -20.94 -55.03
C GLU A 499 -39.19 -21.89 -56.20
N TYR A 500 -40.36 -22.55 -56.14
CA TYR A 500 -40.81 -23.46 -57.20
C TYR A 500 -41.02 -22.74 -58.51
N THR A 501 -41.49 -21.50 -58.45
CA THR A 501 -41.78 -20.65 -59.64
C THR A 501 -40.46 -20.19 -60.26
N LEU A 502 -39.47 -19.86 -59.45
CA LEU A 502 -38.14 -19.43 -59.90
C LEU A 502 -37.34 -20.57 -60.58
N LYS A 503 -37.43 -21.79 -60.06
CA LYS A 503 -36.76 -22.95 -60.63
C LYS A 503 -37.31 -23.34 -62.04
N ASN A 504 -38.50 -22.91 -62.39
CA ASN A 504 -39.10 -23.17 -63.69
C ASN A 504 -38.83 -22.10 -64.76
N ILE A 505 -38.09 -21.03 -64.41
CA ILE A 505 -37.68 -19.99 -65.36
C ILE A 505 -36.36 -20.41 -66.02
N PRO A 506 -36.32 -20.72 -67.32
CA PRO A 506 -35.04 -21.00 -68.00
C PRO A 506 -34.19 -19.72 -68.09
N ASP A 507 -32.90 -19.85 -67.86
CA ASP A 507 -31.90 -18.74 -67.90
C ASP A 507 -32.18 -17.56 -66.98
N LEU A 508 -32.54 -17.80 -65.69
CA LEU A 508 -32.78 -16.77 -64.72
C LEU A 508 -31.46 -15.99 -64.40
N GLY A 509 -30.30 -16.64 -64.56
CA GLY A 509 -28.99 -15.98 -64.35
C GLY A 509 -28.74 -15.50 -62.90
N TRP A 510 -29.55 -15.95 -61.94
CA TRP A 510 -29.43 -15.62 -60.53
C TRP A 510 -28.74 -16.75 -59.79
N GLU A 511 -27.71 -16.43 -59.03
CA GLU A 511 -26.94 -17.33 -58.19
C GLU A 511 -27.48 -17.35 -56.76
N GLU A 512 -27.90 -18.53 -56.28
CA GLU A 512 -28.30 -18.69 -54.87
C GLU A 512 -27.07 -18.70 -53.94
N ILE A 513 -27.02 -17.78 -52.99
CA ILE A 513 -25.91 -17.65 -52.06
C ILE A 513 -26.20 -18.39 -50.76
N PHE A 514 -27.39 -18.18 -50.15
CA PHE A 514 -27.81 -18.92 -49.00
C PHE A 514 -29.33 -18.85 -48.82
N ARG A 515 -29.85 -19.62 -47.88
CA ARG A 515 -31.28 -19.81 -47.68
C ARG A 515 -31.63 -19.71 -46.21
N SER A 516 -32.70 -18.99 -45.90
CA SER A 516 -33.35 -18.98 -44.60
C SER A 516 -34.72 -19.68 -44.69
N PRO A 517 -35.39 -20.00 -43.59
CA PRO A 517 -36.72 -20.63 -43.60
C PRO A 517 -37.80 -19.82 -44.32
N GLU A 518 -37.65 -18.52 -44.38
CA GLU A 518 -38.61 -17.60 -44.91
C GLU A 518 -38.24 -17.04 -46.32
N CYS A 519 -36.98 -16.93 -46.63
CA CYS A 519 -36.44 -16.28 -47.81
C CYS A 519 -35.21 -16.98 -48.38
N VAL A 520 -35.04 -16.89 -49.70
CA VAL A 520 -33.84 -17.30 -50.43
C VAL A 520 -33.10 -16.05 -50.92
N TYR A 521 -31.80 -16.07 -50.83
CA TYR A 521 -30.93 -14.93 -51.14
C TYR A 521 -30.13 -15.19 -52.40
N PHE A 522 -30.24 -14.28 -53.38
CA PHE A 522 -29.67 -14.45 -54.71
C PHE A 522 -28.75 -13.25 -55.07
N LYS A 523 -27.74 -13.52 -55.91
CA LYS A 523 -27.00 -12.51 -56.64
C LYS A 523 -27.44 -12.50 -58.08
N ASN A 524 -27.73 -11.35 -58.63
CA ASN A 524 -28.01 -11.12 -60.03
C ASN A 524 -27.00 -10.13 -60.66
N GLY A 525 -26.97 -9.93 -61.95
CA GLY A 525 -26.03 -9.05 -62.63
C GLY A 525 -25.99 -7.64 -62.07
N ARG A 526 -27.15 -7.09 -61.67
CA ARG A 526 -27.26 -5.74 -61.14
C ARG A 526 -26.63 -5.64 -59.71
N VAL A 527 -26.82 -6.65 -58.92
CA VAL A 527 -26.22 -6.72 -57.59
C VAL A 527 -24.72 -6.92 -57.66
N LEU A 528 -24.24 -7.70 -58.62
CA LEU A 528 -22.80 -7.85 -58.87
C LEU A 528 -22.16 -6.52 -59.34
N GLU A 529 -22.79 -5.76 -60.20
CA GLU A 529 -22.35 -4.42 -60.58
C GLU A 529 -22.26 -3.47 -59.35
N LEU A 530 -23.21 -3.58 -58.41
CA LEU A 530 -23.15 -2.78 -57.16
C LEU A 530 -22.00 -3.24 -56.25
N ASP A 531 -21.77 -4.57 -56.16
CA ASP A 531 -20.63 -5.10 -55.39
C ASP A 531 -19.30 -4.67 -55.99
N GLU A 532 -19.18 -4.63 -57.31
CA GLU A 532 -17.98 -4.14 -58.02
C GLU A 532 -17.80 -2.61 -57.87
N THR A 533 -18.91 -1.82 -57.85
CA THR A 533 -18.86 -0.37 -57.77
C THR A 533 -18.65 0.14 -56.37
N TYR A 534 -19.38 -0.39 -55.40
CA TYR A 534 -19.39 0.12 -54.02
C TYR A 534 -18.73 -0.81 -53.02
N GLY A 535 -18.66 -2.12 -53.30
CA GLY A 535 -18.08 -3.14 -52.41
C GLY A 535 -18.79 -3.25 -51.05
N ASP A 536 -18.05 -3.65 -50.04
CA ASP A 536 -18.55 -3.65 -48.66
C ASP A 536 -18.40 -2.26 -48.02
N ILE A 537 -19.46 -1.42 -48.22
CA ILE A 537 -19.47 -0.05 -47.72
C ILE A 537 -19.32 0.03 -46.20
N TYR A 538 -19.97 -0.88 -45.46
CA TYR A 538 -19.89 -0.88 -44.02
C TYR A 538 -18.48 -1.24 -43.52
N GLY A 539 -17.87 -2.23 -44.17
CA GLY A 539 -16.47 -2.61 -43.94
C GLY A 539 -15.53 -1.44 -44.21
N ALA A 540 -15.70 -0.76 -45.36
CA ALA A 540 -14.91 0.39 -45.76
C ALA A 540 -15.06 1.58 -44.78
N ILE A 541 -16.27 1.87 -44.32
CA ILE A 541 -16.51 2.91 -43.26
C ILE A 541 -15.74 2.56 -42.01
N SER A 542 -15.87 1.29 -41.53
CA SER A 542 -15.19 0.84 -40.32
C SER A 542 -13.66 0.90 -40.43
N ASP A 543 -13.11 0.53 -41.59
CA ASP A 543 -11.66 0.58 -41.83
C ASP A 543 -11.13 2.02 -41.84
N PHE A 544 -11.87 2.96 -42.48
CA PHE A 544 -11.50 4.36 -42.46
C PHE A 544 -11.60 4.97 -41.05
N GLU A 545 -12.65 4.63 -40.30
CA GLU A 545 -12.78 5.08 -38.91
C GLU A 545 -11.62 4.59 -38.05
N ILE A 546 -11.23 3.32 -38.20
CA ILE A 546 -10.07 2.73 -37.50
C ILE A 546 -8.77 3.44 -37.91
N GLU A 547 -8.53 3.65 -39.21
CA GLU A 547 -7.34 4.34 -39.72
C GLU A 547 -7.21 5.75 -39.14
N ILE A 548 -8.31 6.51 -39.09
CA ILE A 548 -8.33 7.89 -38.59
C ILE A 548 -8.09 7.89 -37.04
N VAL A 549 -8.76 7.01 -36.32
CA VAL A 549 -8.56 6.88 -34.85
C VAL A 549 -7.12 6.48 -34.54
N PHE A 550 -6.55 5.55 -35.29
CA PHE A 550 -5.15 5.14 -35.13
C PHE A 550 -4.17 6.28 -35.39
N SER A 551 -4.38 7.05 -36.46
CA SER A 551 -3.56 8.23 -36.74
C SER A 551 -3.65 9.29 -35.65
N LEU A 552 -4.85 9.54 -35.10
CA LEU A 552 -5.04 10.43 -33.96
C LEU A 552 -4.32 9.89 -32.72
N GLN A 553 -4.40 8.58 -32.47
CA GLN A 553 -3.74 7.93 -31.35
C GLN A 553 -2.22 8.10 -31.40
N GLU A 554 -1.58 7.90 -32.57
CA GLU A 554 -0.14 8.12 -32.75
C GLU A 554 0.25 9.57 -32.41
N GLN A 555 -0.51 10.55 -32.92
CA GLN A 555 -0.26 11.97 -32.65
C GLN A 555 -0.38 12.34 -31.17
N ILE A 556 -1.30 11.71 -30.43
CA ILE A 556 -1.43 11.91 -28.97
C ILE A 556 -0.30 11.23 -28.21
N LEU A 557 0.10 10.02 -28.65
CA LEU A 557 1.20 9.27 -28.04
C LEU A 557 2.58 9.94 -28.20
N GLU A 558 2.80 10.74 -29.26
CA GLU A 558 4.00 11.56 -29.39
C GLU A 558 4.20 12.52 -28.21
N LYS A 559 3.12 12.94 -27.54
CA LYS A 559 3.14 13.86 -26.39
C LYS A 559 3.12 13.16 -25.03
N ARG A 560 3.33 11.83 -25.01
CA ARG A 560 3.26 10.99 -23.80
C ARG A 560 4.12 11.51 -22.65
N THR A 561 5.37 11.91 -22.93
CA THR A 561 6.31 12.41 -21.92
C THR A 561 5.80 13.66 -21.21
N GLN A 562 5.18 14.58 -21.96
CA GLN A 562 4.59 15.80 -21.41
C GLN A 562 3.36 15.49 -20.55
N PHE A 563 2.49 14.57 -20.99
CA PHE A 563 1.31 14.16 -20.22
C PHE A 563 1.70 13.41 -18.94
N SER A 564 2.70 12.52 -19.02
CA SER A 564 3.23 11.81 -17.83
C SER A 564 3.86 12.79 -16.85
N ALA A 565 4.69 13.73 -17.30
CA ALA A 565 5.28 14.76 -16.45
C ALA A 565 4.21 15.63 -15.78
N TYR A 566 3.19 16.01 -16.53
CA TYR A 566 2.07 16.78 -16.00
C TYR A 566 1.26 15.99 -14.95
N SER A 567 0.98 14.72 -15.25
CA SER A 567 0.27 13.84 -14.29
C SER A 567 1.03 13.68 -12.97
N VAL A 568 2.36 13.56 -13.03
CA VAL A 568 3.21 13.53 -11.82
C VAL A 568 3.07 14.81 -11.00
N LEU A 569 3.17 15.99 -11.65
CA LEU A 569 3.03 17.29 -10.96
C LEU A 569 1.62 17.50 -10.40
N LEU A 570 0.58 17.06 -11.12
CA LEU A 570 -0.79 17.12 -10.62
C LEU A 570 -1.00 16.20 -9.41
N SER A 571 -0.40 15.01 -9.42
CA SER A 571 -0.48 14.07 -8.29
C SER A 571 0.25 14.60 -7.06
N GLU A 572 1.42 15.23 -7.24
CA GLU A 572 2.12 15.91 -6.15
C GLU A 572 1.27 17.05 -5.57
N LEU A 573 0.65 17.87 -6.43
CA LEU A 573 -0.25 18.93 -6.01
C LEU A 573 -1.48 18.37 -5.27
N GLU A 574 -2.04 17.25 -5.72
CA GLU A 574 -3.19 16.60 -5.09
C GLU A 574 -2.88 16.16 -3.65
N ILE A 575 -1.68 15.62 -3.41
CA ILE A 575 -1.22 15.25 -2.07
C ILE A 575 -1.09 16.49 -1.18
N LEU A 576 -0.48 17.57 -1.70
CA LEU A 576 -0.31 18.82 -0.94
C LEU A 576 -1.65 19.50 -0.65
N ILE A 577 -2.62 19.39 -1.54
CA ILE A 577 -4.00 19.81 -1.31
C ILE A 577 -4.64 18.96 -0.20
N SER A 578 -4.44 17.64 -0.20
CA SER A 578 -4.93 16.77 0.87
C SER A 578 -4.32 17.15 2.22
N PHE A 579 -3.01 17.42 2.29
CA PHE A 579 -2.34 17.94 3.50
C PHE A 579 -2.96 19.27 3.95
N SER A 580 -3.17 20.20 3.01
CA SER A 580 -3.76 21.51 3.31
C SER A 580 -5.20 21.39 3.86
N GLN A 581 -5.99 20.46 3.33
CA GLN A 581 -7.34 20.18 3.84
C GLN A 581 -7.32 19.72 5.30
N VAL A 582 -6.44 18.76 5.63
CA VAL A 582 -6.28 18.27 7.02
C VAL A 582 -5.79 19.39 7.93
N CYS A 583 -4.82 20.18 7.48
CA CYS A 583 -4.30 21.31 8.25
C CYS A 583 -5.38 22.35 8.56
N MET A 584 -6.25 22.64 7.59
CA MET A 584 -7.37 23.57 7.77
C MET A 584 -8.43 23.01 8.71
N GLU A 585 -8.82 21.73 8.53
CA GLU A 585 -9.85 21.08 9.35
C GLU A 585 -9.44 20.89 10.81
N ARG A 586 -8.14 20.65 11.06
CA ARG A 586 -7.60 20.32 12.38
C ARG A 586 -6.77 21.44 13.02
N ASN A 587 -6.71 22.61 12.40
CA ASN A 587 -5.91 23.76 12.89
C ASN A 587 -4.46 23.37 13.18
N TYR A 588 -3.76 22.77 12.19
CA TYR A 588 -2.34 22.47 12.29
C TYR A 588 -1.53 23.73 12.02
N VAL A 589 -0.37 23.84 12.67
CA VAL A 589 0.53 24.98 12.55
C VAL A 589 1.81 24.60 11.81
N GLU A 590 2.41 25.57 11.15
CA GLU A 590 3.69 25.41 10.48
C GLU A 590 4.83 25.27 11.50
N PRO A 591 5.59 24.13 11.51
CA PRO A 591 6.71 23.98 12.41
C PRO A 591 7.94 24.72 11.89
N GLN A 592 8.77 25.25 12.81
CA GLN A 592 10.07 25.81 12.50
C GLN A 592 11.13 24.72 12.45
N LEU A 593 11.73 24.47 11.29
CA LEU A 593 12.82 23.50 11.12
C LEU A 593 14.19 24.14 11.34
N VAL A 594 15.07 23.41 12.04
CA VAL A 594 16.45 23.82 12.30
C VAL A 594 17.41 22.70 11.88
N GLU A 595 18.49 23.04 11.18
CA GLU A 595 19.47 22.04 10.68
C GLU A 595 20.62 21.79 11.65
N ASP A 596 21.08 22.85 12.31
CA ASP A 596 22.33 22.86 13.07
C ASP A 596 22.19 22.39 14.52
N THR A 597 20.97 22.25 15.01
CA THR A 597 20.69 21.86 16.39
C THR A 597 19.71 20.69 16.46
N CYS A 598 19.89 19.83 17.45
CA CYS A 598 19.00 18.69 17.70
C CYS A 598 17.87 19.04 18.69
N VAL A 599 17.38 20.30 18.65
CA VAL A 599 16.30 20.77 19.52
C VAL A 599 14.97 20.13 19.12
N LEU A 600 14.16 19.79 20.08
CA LEU A 600 12.77 19.40 19.90
C LEU A 600 11.93 20.13 20.95
N GLU A 601 11.25 21.18 20.52
CA GLU A 601 10.35 22.00 21.34
C GLU A 601 8.96 21.96 20.70
N ILE A 602 8.03 21.33 21.39
CA ILE A 602 6.62 21.21 20.99
C ILE A 602 5.78 21.79 22.12
N ILE A 603 5.03 22.83 21.84
CA ILE A 603 4.13 23.48 22.80
C ILE A 603 2.69 23.07 22.50
N ASN A 604 2.01 22.54 23.52
CA ASN A 604 0.63 22.08 23.44
C ASN A 604 0.39 21.15 22.24
N GLY A 605 1.26 20.12 22.11
CA GLY A 605 1.13 19.11 21.08
C GLY A 605 -0.10 18.24 21.28
N ARG A 606 -0.73 17.82 20.17
CA ARG A 606 -1.87 16.92 20.12
C ARG A 606 -1.53 15.66 19.33
N HIS A 607 -2.23 14.58 19.57
CA HIS A 607 -2.01 13.32 18.84
C HIS A 607 -2.86 13.31 17.57
N ALA A 608 -2.23 13.32 16.41
CA ALA A 608 -2.87 13.45 15.10
C ALA A 608 -4.01 12.46 14.84
N LEU A 609 -3.92 11.23 15.37
CA LEU A 609 -4.94 10.20 15.19
C LEU A 609 -5.99 10.21 16.32
N TYR A 610 -5.57 10.29 17.60
CA TYR A 610 -6.52 10.28 18.71
C TYR A 610 -7.46 11.50 18.71
N GLU A 611 -7.01 12.67 18.26
CA GLU A 611 -7.88 13.84 18.12
C GLU A 611 -8.97 13.68 17.05
N THR A 612 -8.91 12.64 16.20
CA THR A 612 -9.98 12.34 15.25
C THR A 612 -11.18 11.62 15.90
N PHE A 613 -10.92 10.91 17.01
CA PHE A 613 -11.91 10.13 17.76
C PHE A 613 -12.41 10.86 19.02
N LEU A 614 -11.55 11.67 19.63
CA LEU A 614 -11.86 12.34 20.90
C LEU A 614 -12.30 13.78 20.66
N ASN A 615 -13.47 14.14 21.14
CA ASN A 615 -13.98 15.51 21.05
C ASN A 615 -13.10 16.51 21.82
N ASN A 616 -12.47 16.07 22.92
CA ASN A 616 -11.58 16.90 23.74
C ASN A 616 -10.28 16.13 23.99
N TYR A 617 -9.26 16.41 23.22
CA TYR A 617 -7.91 15.93 23.44
C TYR A 617 -7.13 16.91 24.33
N ILE A 618 -6.44 16.40 25.34
CA ILE A 618 -5.64 17.24 26.25
C ILE A 618 -4.22 17.38 25.69
N PRO A 619 -3.82 18.60 25.28
CA PRO A 619 -2.50 18.83 24.70
C PRO A 619 -1.40 18.74 25.74
N ASN A 620 -0.21 18.26 25.31
CA ASN A 620 0.98 18.18 26.15
C ASN A 620 2.19 18.76 25.45
N SER A 621 3.06 19.45 26.22
CA SER A 621 4.29 20.02 25.71
C SER A 621 5.47 19.06 25.87
N THR A 622 6.46 19.16 24.97
CA THR A 622 7.70 18.36 24.97
C THR A 622 8.87 19.26 24.67
N ILE A 623 9.88 19.28 25.55
CA ILE A 623 11.14 20.01 25.33
C ILE A 623 12.28 19.02 25.59
N VAL A 624 13.05 18.72 24.55
CA VAL A 624 14.22 17.82 24.64
C VAL A 624 15.27 18.23 23.63
N ASP A 625 16.52 18.22 24.03
CA ASP A 625 17.68 18.53 23.20
C ASP A 625 18.53 17.26 22.99
N GLY A 626 19.06 17.06 21.80
CA GLY A 626 20.05 16.03 21.48
C GLY A 626 21.34 16.65 20.94
N GLY A 627 22.24 15.83 20.43
CA GLY A 627 23.40 16.31 19.67
C GLY A 627 24.77 16.06 20.30
N LEU A 628 25.79 16.60 19.65
CA LEU A 628 27.18 16.54 20.11
C LEU A 628 27.43 17.54 21.21
N PHE A 629 28.09 17.09 22.24
CA PHE A 629 28.55 17.92 23.37
C PHE A 629 30.06 17.84 23.47
N SER A 630 30.73 18.82 22.88
CA SER A 630 32.19 18.86 22.79
C SER A 630 32.93 19.35 24.06
N ASP A 631 32.20 19.87 25.09
CA ASP A 631 32.80 20.43 26.30
C ASP A 631 32.22 19.88 27.59
N LEU A 632 33.07 19.65 28.56
CA LEU A 632 32.74 19.33 29.96
C LEU A 632 31.85 20.42 30.65
N SER A 633 31.39 21.40 29.90
CA SER A 633 30.42 22.44 30.32
C SER A 633 28.98 21.91 30.49
N TRP A 634 28.74 20.62 30.22
CA TRP A 634 27.45 19.97 30.44
C TRP A 634 26.96 20.04 31.90
N CYS A 635 27.87 20.22 32.83
CA CYS A 635 27.51 20.47 34.24
C CYS A 635 26.87 21.86 34.50
N LYS A 636 26.86 22.77 33.54
CA LYS A 636 26.35 24.14 33.71
C LYS A 636 25.10 24.49 32.86
N ASN A 637 24.77 23.65 31.88
CA ASN A 637 23.57 23.87 31.04
C ASN A 637 22.57 22.76 31.36
N ASP A 638 21.44 23.12 31.95
CA ASP A 638 20.26 22.28 32.22
C ASP A 638 19.54 21.80 30.93
N LYS A 639 20.29 21.23 29.97
CA LYS A 639 19.69 20.73 28.74
C LYS A 639 19.21 19.29 28.93
N GLU A 640 17.92 19.08 28.68
CA GLU A 640 17.24 17.81 28.80
C GLU A 640 17.54 16.98 27.53
N ARG A 641 18.14 15.78 27.67
CA ARG A 641 18.40 14.84 26.57
C ARG A 641 17.49 13.63 26.63
N ILE A 642 17.20 13.22 27.86
CA ILE A 642 16.42 12.01 28.15
C ILE A 642 15.26 12.45 29.06
N ILE A 643 14.06 12.19 28.62
CA ILE A 643 12.84 12.34 29.39
C ILE A 643 12.38 10.96 29.83
N ILE A 644 12.29 10.75 31.15
CA ILE A 644 11.73 9.52 31.73
C ILE A 644 10.37 9.86 32.32
N ILE A 645 9.35 9.11 31.87
CA ILE A 645 7.96 9.35 32.23
C ILE A 645 7.45 8.18 33.10
N THR A 646 6.98 8.53 34.29
CA THR A 646 6.33 7.61 35.21
C THR A 646 4.84 7.92 35.34
N GLY A 647 4.05 7.05 35.92
CA GLY A 647 2.64 7.32 36.15
C GLY A 647 1.74 6.12 36.10
N ALA A 648 0.47 6.36 36.39
CA ALA A 648 -0.55 5.34 36.45
C ALA A 648 -0.73 4.59 35.11
N ASN A 649 -1.23 3.35 35.17
CA ASN A 649 -1.69 2.64 34.00
C ASN A 649 -2.89 3.37 33.39
N ALA A 650 -3.05 3.31 32.06
CA ALA A 650 -4.10 4.00 31.31
C ALA A 650 -4.08 5.54 31.42
N SER A 651 -3.02 6.17 31.93
CA SER A 651 -2.88 7.62 32.06
C SER A 651 -2.35 8.34 30.80
N GLY A 652 -2.12 7.60 29.70
CA GLY A 652 -1.75 8.16 28.39
C GLY A 652 -0.25 8.25 28.12
N LYS A 653 0.64 7.59 28.86
CA LYS A 653 2.11 7.58 28.65
C LYS A 653 2.51 7.21 27.23
N SER A 654 2.06 6.06 26.74
CA SER A 654 2.36 5.57 25.40
C SER A 654 1.79 6.48 24.30
N VAL A 655 0.62 7.09 24.55
CA VAL A 655 -0.01 8.06 23.66
C VAL A 655 0.84 9.34 23.53
N TYR A 656 1.44 9.79 24.64
CA TYR A 656 2.35 10.93 24.62
C TYR A 656 3.64 10.64 23.82
N LEU A 657 4.22 9.45 23.96
CA LEU A 657 5.38 9.05 23.15
C LEU A 657 5.04 9.06 21.66
N THR A 658 3.93 8.40 21.29
CA THR A 658 3.50 8.35 19.89
C THR A 658 3.09 9.71 19.34
N GLN A 659 2.46 10.57 20.15
CA GLN A 659 2.18 11.98 19.81
C GLN A 659 3.46 12.70 19.37
N THR A 660 4.51 12.62 20.17
CA THR A 660 5.78 13.30 19.88
C THR A 660 6.42 12.76 18.60
N GLY A 661 6.44 11.44 18.44
CA GLY A 661 6.92 10.79 17.22
C GLY A 661 6.14 11.22 15.98
N LEU A 662 4.81 11.27 16.07
CA LEU A 662 3.94 11.68 14.97
C LEU A 662 4.14 13.15 14.58
N ILE A 663 4.32 14.06 15.54
CA ILE A 663 4.58 15.49 15.26
C ILE A 663 5.88 15.65 14.48
N VAL A 664 6.96 14.99 14.90
CA VAL A 664 8.25 14.99 14.18
C VAL A 664 8.10 14.39 12.80
N TYR A 665 7.40 13.27 12.70
CA TYR A 665 7.15 12.59 11.45
C TYR A 665 6.38 13.45 10.45
N LEU A 666 5.27 14.08 10.90
CA LEU A 666 4.45 14.99 10.10
C LEU A 666 5.27 16.19 9.60
N ALA A 667 6.09 16.79 10.46
CA ALA A 667 6.97 17.87 10.05
C ALA A 667 7.88 17.44 8.90
N GLN A 668 8.47 16.25 8.96
CA GLN A 668 9.45 15.81 7.95
C GLN A 668 8.82 15.19 6.69
N ILE A 669 7.55 14.81 6.67
CA ILE A 669 6.85 14.55 5.41
C ILE A 669 6.46 15.84 4.67
N GLY A 670 6.62 17.00 5.31
CA GLY A 670 6.28 18.30 4.74
C GLY A 670 4.84 18.74 4.98
N CYS A 671 4.22 18.26 6.05
CA CYS A 671 2.90 18.66 6.53
C CYS A 671 3.03 19.56 7.77
N PHE A 672 2.07 20.46 8.00
CA PHE A 672 1.94 21.17 9.27
C PHE A 672 1.60 20.20 10.39
N VAL A 673 1.78 20.61 11.65
CA VAL A 673 1.75 19.75 12.82
C VAL A 673 0.63 20.10 13.81
N PRO A 674 0.06 19.14 14.53
CA PRO A 674 -0.95 19.34 15.56
C PRO A 674 -0.31 19.88 16.85
N ALA A 675 0.04 21.15 16.88
CA ALA A 675 0.62 21.83 18.03
C ALA A 675 0.20 23.30 18.02
N GLU A 676 0.41 24.01 19.12
CA GLU A 676 0.31 25.48 19.15
C GLU A 676 1.55 26.12 18.52
N ARG A 677 2.72 25.53 18.84
CA ARG A 677 4.01 25.93 18.27
C ARG A 677 4.94 24.72 18.27
N ALA A 678 5.75 24.58 17.23
CA ALA A 678 6.77 23.54 17.17
C ALA A 678 8.07 24.08 16.58
N LYS A 679 9.22 23.76 17.23
CA LYS A 679 10.56 24.01 16.72
C LYS A 679 11.31 22.68 16.75
N ILE A 680 11.69 22.20 15.56
CA ILE A 680 12.15 20.82 15.37
C ILE A 680 13.49 20.83 14.66
N GLY A 681 14.51 20.30 15.32
CA GLY A 681 15.78 19.95 14.66
C GLY A 681 15.60 18.71 13.80
N ILE A 682 16.15 18.70 12.60
CA ILE A 682 16.04 17.59 11.66
C ILE A 682 16.41 16.26 12.32
N VAL A 683 15.56 15.25 12.16
CA VAL A 683 15.73 13.90 12.65
C VAL A 683 16.13 13.00 11.49
N ASP A 684 17.17 12.20 11.67
CA ASP A 684 17.60 11.24 10.66
C ASP A 684 16.91 9.87 10.78
N LYS A 685 16.57 9.48 12.02
CA LYS A 685 15.90 8.21 12.31
C LYS A 685 14.91 8.36 13.46
N ILE A 686 13.74 7.73 13.34
CA ILE A 686 12.83 7.50 14.46
C ILE A 686 12.87 6.00 14.77
N LEU A 687 13.30 5.65 15.96
CA LEU A 687 13.47 4.29 16.43
C LEU A 687 12.56 4.08 17.64
N THR A 688 11.69 3.07 17.56
CA THR A 688 10.70 2.86 18.63
C THR A 688 10.82 1.48 19.25
N ARG A 689 10.57 1.43 20.55
CA ARG A 689 10.29 0.22 21.31
C ARG A 689 8.98 0.45 22.08
N ILE A 690 7.83 0.36 21.38
CA ILE A 690 6.51 0.65 21.96
C ILE A 690 5.64 -0.61 22.00
N ARG A 691 5.65 -1.44 20.97
CA ARG A 691 4.83 -2.65 20.88
C ARG A 691 5.69 -3.82 20.44
N THR A 692 5.51 -4.97 21.10
CA THR A 692 6.08 -6.23 20.67
C THR A 692 5.06 -6.92 19.77
N GLN A 693 5.43 -7.21 18.53
CA GLN A 693 4.62 -8.05 17.65
C GLN A 693 5.02 -9.50 17.89
N GLU A 694 4.22 -10.21 18.68
CA GLU A 694 4.33 -11.65 18.79
C GLU A 694 3.78 -12.29 17.53
N THR A 695 4.64 -12.95 16.76
CA THR A 695 4.25 -13.71 15.59
C THR A 695 4.50 -15.19 15.83
N ILE A 696 3.55 -16.04 15.42
CA ILE A 696 3.62 -17.50 15.56
C ILE A 696 4.86 -18.07 14.83
N TYR A 697 5.37 -17.37 13.84
CA TYR A 697 6.54 -17.78 13.05
C TYR A 697 7.88 -17.57 13.75
N LYS A 698 7.94 -16.78 14.83
CA LYS A 698 9.18 -16.54 15.59
C LYS A 698 9.16 -17.38 16.85
N THR A 699 10.07 -18.34 16.96
CA THR A 699 10.25 -19.23 18.11
C THR A 699 10.96 -18.56 19.30
N GLN A 700 11.01 -17.23 19.36
CA GLN A 700 11.70 -16.45 20.38
C GLN A 700 10.72 -15.93 21.43
N SER A 701 11.19 -15.80 22.69
CA SER A 701 10.40 -15.18 23.74
C SER A 701 10.17 -13.69 23.46
N SER A 702 9.09 -13.12 23.99
CA SER A 702 8.78 -11.68 23.88
C SER A 702 9.93 -10.81 24.37
N PHE A 703 10.58 -11.17 25.47
CA PHE A 703 11.76 -10.47 25.98
C PHE A 703 12.95 -10.53 25.03
N ALA A 704 13.20 -11.68 24.37
CA ALA A 704 14.29 -11.78 23.38
C ALA A 704 14.03 -10.88 22.17
N LEU A 705 12.79 -10.81 21.68
CA LEU A 705 12.39 -9.91 20.60
C LEU A 705 12.55 -8.44 21.01
N ASP A 706 12.16 -8.10 22.23
CA ASP A 706 12.31 -6.76 22.80
C ASP A 706 13.78 -6.35 22.90
N SER A 707 14.62 -7.26 23.38
CA SER A 707 16.06 -7.04 23.53
C SER A 707 16.77 -6.90 22.18
N GLN A 708 16.36 -7.68 21.16
CA GLN A 708 16.87 -7.53 19.80
C GLN A 708 16.47 -6.18 19.19
N GLN A 709 15.22 -5.77 19.38
CA GLN A 709 14.75 -4.46 18.89
C GLN A 709 15.47 -3.32 19.58
N MET A 710 15.69 -3.41 20.90
CA MET A 710 16.46 -2.42 21.65
C MET A 710 17.91 -2.38 21.18
N ALA A 711 18.58 -3.52 21.05
CA ALA A 711 19.96 -3.61 20.55
C ALA A 711 20.09 -2.99 19.15
N LYS A 712 19.14 -3.29 18.25
CA LYS A 712 19.08 -2.68 16.93
C LYS A 712 18.91 -1.17 17.01
N SER A 713 17.98 -0.68 17.82
CA SER A 713 17.73 0.74 18.00
C SER A 713 18.96 1.47 18.54
N LEU A 714 19.65 0.91 19.55
CA LEU A 714 20.87 1.49 20.11
C LEU A 714 22.04 1.51 19.11
N SER A 715 22.18 0.46 18.28
CA SER A 715 23.24 0.38 17.26
C SER A 715 23.02 1.35 16.10
N LEU A 716 21.76 1.61 15.72
CA LEU A 716 21.41 2.49 14.61
C LEU A 716 21.31 3.97 15.00
N ALA A 717 21.15 4.26 16.29
CA ALA A 717 20.96 5.63 16.79
C ALA A 717 22.16 6.53 16.51
N THR A 718 21.87 7.76 16.12
CA THR A 718 22.86 8.85 15.95
C THR A 718 22.47 10.01 16.88
N GLU A 719 23.33 11.03 16.95
CA GLU A 719 23.02 12.24 17.71
C GLU A 719 21.77 12.99 17.24
N LYS A 720 21.34 12.75 15.98
CA LYS A 720 20.14 13.36 15.39
C LYS A 720 18.89 12.49 15.50
N SER A 721 19.02 11.27 16.01
CA SER A 721 17.89 10.33 16.09
C SER A 721 16.93 10.68 17.21
N LEU A 722 15.69 10.18 17.09
CA LEU A 722 14.66 10.21 18.13
C LEU A 722 14.34 8.77 18.56
N LEU A 723 14.55 8.45 19.84
CA LEU A 723 14.24 7.16 20.44
C LEU A 723 12.98 7.27 21.31
N LEU A 724 12.02 6.39 21.07
CA LEU A 724 10.78 6.30 21.85
C LEU A 724 10.71 4.90 22.49
N ILE A 725 10.87 4.84 23.80
CA ILE A 725 10.97 3.60 24.56
C ILE A 725 9.78 3.48 25.51
N ASP A 726 8.98 2.44 25.38
CA ASP A 726 7.84 2.20 26.25
C ASP A 726 7.98 0.86 26.97
N GLU A 727 8.04 0.91 28.29
CA GLU A 727 8.04 -0.22 29.21
C GLU A 727 9.05 -1.34 28.86
N TYR A 728 10.28 -0.98 28.46
CA TYR A 728 11.32 -1.96 28.17
C TYR A 728 11.76 -2.73 29.40
N GLY A 729 11.95 -4.05 29.30
CA GLY A 729 12.38 -4.93 30.39
C GLY A 729 11.23 -5.57 31.17
N LYS A 730 9.98 -5.45 30.73
CA LYS A 730 8.80 -5.97 31.45
C LYS A 730 8.66 -7.51 31.36
N GLY A 731 9.32 -8.16 30.43
CA GLY A 731 9.19 -9.60 30.13
C GLY A 731 10.26 -10.50 30.76
N THR A 732 11.04 -10.00 31.72
CA THR A 732 12.10 -10.73 32.42
C THR A 732 11.94 -10.67 33.94
N ASP A 733 12.94 -11.14 34.69
CA ASP A 733 12.92 -11.12 36.15
C ASP A 733 12.83 -9.70 36.75
N ILE A 734 12.29 -9.61 37.96
CA ILE A 734 12.00 -8.36 38.66
C ILE A 734 13.24 -7.46 38.80
N LEU A 735 14.44 -8.05 38.93
CA LEU A 735 15.69 -7.32 39.07
C LEU A 735 16.36 -7.01 37.73
N ASP A 736 16.27 -7.90 36.75
CA ASP A 736 16.96 -7.76 35.48
C ASP A 736 16.36 -6.63 34.62
N GLY A 737 15.06 -6.51 34.57
CA GLY A 737 14.37 -5.48 33.80
C GLY A 737 14.75 -4.07 34.19
N PRO A 738 14.56 -3.68 35.47
CA PRO A 738 15.01 -2.37 35.97
C PRO A 738 16.50 -2.13 35.76
N SER A 739 17.35 -3.12 36.03
CA SER A 739 18.81 -3.01 35.88
C SER A 739 19.23 -2.70 34.45
N LEU A 740 18.64 -3.39 33.47
CA LEU A 740 18.89 -3.14 32.04
C LEU A 740 18.41 -1.75 31.63
N PHE A 741 17.17 -1.39 31.97
CA PHE A 741 16.61 -0.09 31.64
C PHE A 741 17.45 1.06 32.25
N GLY A 742 17.77 0.97 33.55
CA GLY A 742 18.59 1.95 34.25
C GLY A 742 19.98 2.09 33.65
N SER A 743 20.63 0.98 33.35
CA SER A 743 21.96 0.98 32.74
C SER A 743 21.97 1.62 31.35
N ILE A 744 20.95 1.37 30.53
CA ILE A 744 20.80 2.00 29.20
C ILE A 744 20.66 3.52 29.36
N MET A 745 19.78 3.99 30.26
CA MET A 745 19.53 5.43 30.44
C MET A 745 20.80 6.14 30.93
N VAL A 746 21.50 5.57 31.92
CA VAL A 746 22.75 6.13 32.47
C VAL A 746 23.87 6.11 31.42
N ASN A 747 24.01 5.05 30.65
CA ASN A 747 25.02 4.97 29.60
C ASN A 747 24.76 6.00 28.50
N MET A 748 23.50 6.13 28.05
CA MET A 748 23.14 7.12 27.05
C MET A 748 23.32 8.55 27.56
N SER A 749 23.03 8.85 28.82
CA SER A 749 23.23 10.20 29.37
C SER A 749 24.69 10.62 29.39
N LYS A 750 25.60 9.66 29.52
CA LYS A 750 27.06 9.88 29.52
C LYS A 750 27.68 9.93 28.11
N ASN A 751 26.94 9.52 27.10
CA ASN A 751 27.43 9.50 25.74
C ASN A 751 27.53 10.93 25.18
N GLU A 752 28.66 11.27 24.58
CA GLU A 752 28.85 12.55 23.89
C GLU A 752 27.87 12.72 22.73
N LYS A 753 27.52 11.63 22.04
CA LYS A 753 26.57 11.57 20.93
C LYS A 753 25.23 11.03 21.42
N CYS A 754 24.53 11.79 22.27
CA CYS A 754 23.27 11.35 22.82
C CYS A 754 22.11 11.72 21.88
N PRO A 755 21.29 10.74 21.41
CA PRO A 755 20.04 11.02 20.71
C PRO A 755 19.01 11.66 21.67
N ARG A 756 17.90 12.19 21.10
CA ARG A 756 16.74 12.57 21.90
C ARG A 756 16.01 11.31 22.35
N ILE A 757 15.82 11.12 23.64
CA ILE A 757 15.19 9.92 24.20
C ILE A 757 13.97 10.31 25.03
N LEU A 758 12.82 9.69 24.70
CA LEU A 758 11.64 9.70 25.55
C LEU A 758 11.36 8.26 25.97
N ALA A 759 11.35 8.01 27.27
CA ALA A 759 11.16 6.66 27.81
C ALA A 759 10.08 6.63 28.88
N CYS A 760 9.19 5.64 28.82
CA CYS A 760 8.20 5.37 29.86
C CYS A 760 8.58 4.13 30.65
N THR A 761 8.36 4.15 31.96
CA THR A 761 8.63 3.00 32.82
C THR A 761 7.66 2.91 33.99
N HIS A 762 7.48 1.69 34.49
CA HIS A 762 6.79 1.39 35.75
C HIS A 762 7.76 0.96 36.85
N PHE A 763 9.07 0.95 36.60
CA PHE A 763 10.08 0.53 37.56
C PHE A 763 10.34 1.62 38.60
N HIS A 764 9.51 1.67 39.63
CA HIS A 764 9.62 2.67 40.70
C HIS A 764 10.85 2.44 41.56
N GLU A 765 11.39 1.21 41.62
CA GLU A 765 12.57 0.82 42.36
C GLU A 765 13.78 1.63 41.94
N LEU A 766 13.92 1.94 40.67
CA LEU A 766 15.01 2.73 40.10
C LEU A 766 15.13 4.13 40.76
N PHE A 767 14.02 4.69 41.19
CA PHE A 767 13.97 6.00 41.81
C PHE A 767 14.09 5.93 43.34
N ASN A 768 13.58 4.87 43.96
CA ASN A 768 13.68 4.65 45.39
C ASN A 768 15.12 4.32 45.85
N GLU A 769 15.86 3.60 45.02
CA GLU A 769 17.25 3.19 45.30
C GLU A 769 18.27 4.22 44.82
N ASN A 770 17.86 5.40 44.37
CA ASN A 770 18.69 6.47 43.80
C ASN A 770 19.57 6.04 42.60
N ILE A 771 19.19 4.96 41.89
CA ILE A 771 19.91 4.51 40.68
C ILE A 771 19.70 5.53 39.54
N LEU A 772 18.45 6.01 39.36
CA LEU A 772 18.09 7.13 38.49
C LEU A 772 17.67 8.31 39.35
N SER A 773 18.65 8.89 40.09
CA SER A 773 18.40 10.08 40.93
C SER A 773 18.06 11.31 40.09
N GLU A 774 17.34 12.26 40.68
CA GLU A 774 16.97 13.56 40.05
C GLU A 774 18.20 14.38 39.60
N HIS A 775 19.40 13.99 39.97
CA HIS A 775 20.64 14.74 39.76
C HIS A 775 21.53 14.19 38.64
N ILE A 776 21.05 13.20 37.83
CA ILE A 776 21.85 12.76 36.68
C ILE A 776 21.75 13.77 35.56
N PRO A 777 22.87 14.38 35.15
CA PRO A 777 22.86 15.41 34.12
C PRO A 777 22.26 14.90 32.81
N GLY A 778 21.39 15.68 32.19
CA GLY A 778 20.74 15.35 30.93
C GLY A 778 19.50 14.44 31.03
N ILE A 779 19.18 13.92 32.24
CA ILE A 779 17.93 13.17 32.49
C ILE A 779 16.95 14.05 33.24
N LYS A 780 15.71 14.15 32.74
CA LYS A 780 14.58 14.74 33.43
C LYS A 780 13.46 13.76 33.64
N HIS A 781 12.80 13.91 34.77
CA HIS A 781 11.71 13.07 35.20
C HIS A 781 10.38 13.80 35.07
N TYR A 782 9.43 13.13 34.43
CA TYR A 782 8.07 13.59 34.29
C TYR A 782 7.10 12.54 34.80
N CYS A 783 5.93 12.97 35.19
CA CYS A 783 4.85 12.05 35.58
C CYS A 783 3.53 12.49 34.98
N THR A 784 2.64 11.50 34.82
CA THR A 784 1.25 11.80 34.45
C THR A 784 0.48 12.34 35.63
N ASP A 785 -0.28 13.41 35.40
CA ASP A 785 -1.07 14.08 36.46
C ASP A 785 -2.39 13.33 36.72
N ILE A 786 -2.68 13.13 38.00
CA ILE A 786 -3.89 12.45 38.44
C ILE A 786 -4.51 13.26 39.59
N LEU A 787 -5.84 13.27 39.66
CA LEU A 787 -6.59 13.86 40.75
C LEU A 787 -7.21 12.75 41.60
N ILE A 788 -6.83 12.72 42.87
CA ILE A 788 -7.38 11.78 43.83
C ILE A 788 -8.50 12.48 44.59
N ASN A 789 -9.73 12.07 44.37
CA ASN A 789 -10.89 12.64 45.03
C ASN A 789 -11.06 11.98 46.43
N HIS A 790 -10.60 12.68 47.45
CA HIS A 790 -10.97 12.33 48.82
C HIS A 790 -12.34 12.93 49.13
N ASN A 791 -13.38 12.13 49.20
CA ASN A 791 -14.69 12.59 49.67
C ASN A 791 -14.63 12.88 51.17
N TYR A 792 -14.22 14.10 51.55
CA TYR A 792 -14.45 14.59 52.90
C TYR A 792 -15.92 14.93 53.13
N ASN A 793 -16.65 14.01 53.81
CA ASN A 793 -17.93 14.38 54.40
C ASN A 793 -17.69 15.38 55.54
N LEU A 794 -17.89 16.65 55.27
CA LEU A 794 -17.76 17.77 56.22
C LEU A 794 -18.81 17.78 57.36
N SER A 795 -19.58 16.70 57.58
CA SER A 795 -20.74 16.71 58.54
C SER A 795 -20.80 15.56 59.58
N SER A 796 -19.68 14.90 59.87
CA SER A 796 -19.70 13.92 60.97
C SER A 796 -18.44 13.97 61.82
N THR A 797 -18.64 14.47 63.09
CA THR A 797 -17.67 14.54 64.18
C THR A 797 -17.37 13.21 64.84
N LYS A 798 -17.22 12.10 64.09
CA LYS A 798 -16.77 10.83 64.59
C LYS A 798 -15.65 10.30 63.70
N PRO A 799 -14.54 9.80 64.24
CA PRO A 799 -13.52 9.14 63.43
C PRO A 799 -14.07 7.86 62.84
N VAL A 800 -14.43 7.93 61.56
CA VAL A 800 -14.78 6.73 60.79
C VAL A 800 -13.48 6.03 60.48
N LYS A 801 -13.39 4.76 60.85
CA LYS A 801 -12.38 3.81 60.39
C LYS A 801 -12.25 3.96 58.87
N GLU A 802 -11.00 4.18 58.44
CA GLU A 802 -10.61 4.28 57.03
C GLU A 802 -11.16 3.09 56.24
N THR A 803 -12.25 3.30 55.57
CA THR A 803 -12.73 2.42 54.51
C THR A 803 -12.30 3.00 53.20
N HIS A 804 -11.35 2.39 52.53
CA HIS A 804 -10.83 2.74 51.17
C HIS A 804 -11.88 2.64 50.03
N GLU A 805 -13.17 2.61 50.40
CA GLU A 805 -14.26 2.34 49.44
C GLU A 805 -14.66 3.49 48.52
N ASN A 806 -14.12 4.73 48.68
CA ASN A 806 -14.57 5.91 47.95
C ASN A 806 -13.45 6.78 47.36
N GLU A 807 -12.23 6.27 47.16
CA GLU A 807 -11.19 6.99 46.46
C GLU A 807 -11.41 6.84 44.95
N GLY A 808 -11.92 7.91 44.29
CA GLY A 808 -12.02 8.01 42.84
C GLY A 808 -10.76 8.67 42.28
N ILE A 809 -10.04 7.99 41.40
CA ILE A 809 -8.92 8.58 40.65
C ILE A 809 -9.43 9.12 39.32
N THR A 810 -9.16 10.37 39.05
CA THR A 810 -9.46 11.01 37.75
C THR A 810 -8.14 11.24 37.02
N PHE A 811 -7.98 10.63 35.82
CA PHE A 811 -6.81 10.86 34.97
C PHE A 811 -6.94 12.20 34.27
N LEU A 812 -5.99 13.12 34.48
CA LEU A 812 -5.98 14.42 33.84
C LEU A 812 -5.28 14.42 32.47
N PHE A 813 -4.62 13.31 32.09
CA PHE A 813 -3.86 13.13 30.83
C PHE A 813 -2.83 14.26 30.57
N ARG A 814 -2.37 14.95 31.61
CA ARG A 814 -1.32 15.96 31.57
C ARG A 814 -0.01 15.38 32.04
N ILE A 815 1.07 15.83 31.39
CA ILE A 815 2.43 15.52 31.80
C ILE A 815 2.97 16.70 32.63
N LYS A 816 3.55 16.43 33.78
CA LYS A 816 4.20 17.42 34.66
C LYS A 816 5.54 16.91 35.14
N GLU A 817 6.43 17.80 35.55
CA GLU A 817 7.71 17.46 36.17
C GLU A 817 7.47 16.69 37.48
N GLY A 818 8.28 15.66 37.72
CA GLY A 818 8.23 14.85 38.94
C GLY A 818 8.21 13.34 38.67
N ILE A 819 8.12 12.56 39.72
CA ILE A 819 8.12 11.11 39.70
C ILE A 819 6.82 10.61 40.34
N SER A 820 6.11 9.74 39.68
CA SER A 820 4.96 9.03 40.27
C SER A 820 5.46 7.87 41.14
N LYS A 821 4.97 7.80 42.35
CA LYS A 821 5.35 6.74 43.30
C LYS A 821 4.52 5.47 43.17
N GLN A 822 3.44 5.46 42.41
CA GLN A 822 2.50 4.35 42.31
C GLN A 822 1.99 4.18 40.88
N SER A 823 1.81 2.93 40.46
CA SER A 823 1.26 2.58 39.14
C SER A 823 -0.27 2.51 39.10
N PHE A 824 -0.94 2.46 40.24
CA PHE A 824 -2.38 2.32 40.40
C PHE A 824 -2.99 1.14 39.59
N GLY A 825 -2.24 0.05 39.41
CA GLY A 825 -2.67 -1.11 38.63
C GLY A 825 -3.94 -1.79 39.16
N ILE A 826 -4.05 -1.89 40.47
CA ILE A 826 -5.23 -2.50 41.15
C ILE A 826 -6.48 -1.64 40.90
N TYR A 827 -6.33 -0.32 40.96
CA TYR A 827 -7.43 0.61 40.64
C TYR A 827 -7.85 0.50 39.16
N CYS A 828 -6.92 0.37 38.27
CA CYS A 828 -7.25 0.13 36.85
C CYS A 828 -7.99 -1.19 36.65
N ALA A 829 -7.58 -2.26 37.33
CA ALA A 829 -8.27 -3.56 37.33
C ALA A 829 -9.72 -3.44 37.82
N LYS A 830 -9.98 -2.61 38.86
CA LYS A 830 -11.31 -2.32 39.37
C LYS A 830 -12.18 -1.61 38.28
N ILE A 831 -11.64 -0.60 37.60
CA ILE A 831 -12.34 0.11 36.52
C ILE A 831 -12.63 -0.82 35.34
N CYS A 832 -11.72 -1.74 35.02
CA CYS A 832 -11.88 -2.72 33.95
C CYS A 832 -12.90 -3.83 34.28
N GLY A 833 -13.50 -3.82 35.49
CA GLY A 833 -14.56 -4.74 35.86
C GLY A 833 -14.08 -6.08 36.43
N VAL A 834 -12.83 -6.16 36.94
CA VAL A 834 -12.36 -7.31 37.70
C VAL A 834 -13.18 -7.45 38.97
N ASN A 835 -13.55 -8.68 39.38
CA ASN A 835 -14.40 -8.97 40.53
C ASN A 835 -13.88 -8.26 41.77
N GLY A 836 -14.76 -7.54 42.50
CA GLY A 836 -14.41 -6.73 43.62
C GLY A 836 -13.73 -7.50 44.76
N ASN A 837 -14.04 -8.78 44.95
CA ASN A 837 -13.36 -9.64 45.95
C ASN A 837 -11.90 -9.88 45.57
N ILE A 838 -11.61 -10.06 44.29
CA ILE A 838 -10.22 -10.23 43.78
C ILE A 838 -9.45 -8.92 43.97
N VAL A 839 -10.09 -7.79 43.65
CA VAL A 839 -9.48 -6.47 43.80
C VAL A 839 -9.15 -6.17 45.27
N LYS A 840 -10.06 -6.40 46.19
CA LYS A 840 -9.82 -6.23 47.63
C LYS A 840 -8.67 -7.10 48.13
N ARG A 841 -8.63 -8.35 47.67
CA ARG A 841 -7.54 -9.25 48.01
C ARG A 841 -6.18 -8.80 47.46
N ALA A 842 -6.17 -8.26 46.24
CA ALA A 842 -4.96 -7.70 45.66
C ALA A 842 -4.46 -6.45 46.41
N GLU A 843 -5.38 -5.61 46.96
CA GLU A 843 -5.05 -4.48 47.81
C GLU A 843 -4.38 -4.96 49.10
N GLU A 844 -4.96 -5.98 49.78
CA GLU A 844 -4.37 -6.58 50.99
C GLU A 844 -2.96 -7.12 50.72
N PHE A 845 -2.74 -7.82 49.58
CA PHE A 845 -1.42 -8.31 49.21
C PHE A 845 -0.44 -7.16 48.97
N SER A 846 -0.85 -6.13 48.25
CA SER A 846 0.00 -4.95 47.96
C SER A 846 0.42 -4.26 49.28
N ASP A 847 -0.48 -4.10 50.22
CA ASP A 847 -0.19 -3.48 51.54
C ASP A 847 0.79 -4.31 52.37
N MET A 848 0.69 -5.64 52.33
CA MET A 848 1.63 -6.50 53.03
C MET A 848 3.03 -6.45 52.42
N ILE A 849 3.10 -6.47 51.07
CA ILE A 849 4.38 -6.31 50.35
C ILE A 849 5.03 -4.97 50.68
N ASN A 850 4.26 -3.91 50.70
CA ASN A 850 4.75 -2.55 51.00
C ASN A 850 5.23 -2.42 52.46
N ARG A 851 4.70 -3.22 53.41
CA ARG A 851 5.15 -3.28 54.82
C ARG A 851 6.37 -4.17 55.02
N GLY A 852 6.78 -4.90 53.96
CA GLY A 852 7.87 -5.87 54.04
C GLY A 852 7.50 -7.15 54.81
N ASP A 853 6.22 -7.45 54.91
CA ASP A 853 5.74 -8.66 55.58
C ASP A 853 6.08 -9.92 54.76
N ASP A 854 6.50 -10.98 55.39
CA ASP A 854 6.78 -12.25 54.71
C ASP A 854 5.45 -12.89 54.25
N ILE A 855 5.20 -12.78 52.92
CA ILE A 855 3.98 -13.26 52.30
C ILE A 855 3.78 -14.75 52.51
N VAL A 856 4.86 -15.55 52.44
CA VAL A 856 4.80 -17.01 52.57
C VAL A 856 4.43 -17.40 54.00
N GLN A 857 4.94 -16.72 55.01
CA GLN A 857 4.58 -16.98 56.41
C GLN A 857 3.15 -16.54 56.73
N ASN A 858 2.67 -15.45 56.18
CA ASN A 858 1.34 -14.94 56.47
C ASN A 858 0.23 -15.68 55.69
N PHE A 859 0.49 -16.15 54.49
CA PHE A 859 -0.48 -16.89 53.67
C PHE A 859 -0.32 -18.39 53.70
N GLY A 860 0.81 -18.90 54.16
CA GLY A 860 0.98 -20.33 54.51
C GLY A 860 0.18 -20.75 55.74
N LYS A 861 -0.31 -19.81 56.52
CA LYS A 861 -1.23 -20.07 57.67
C LYS A 861 -2.65 -19.91 57.17
N LEU A 862 -3.34 -21.04 56.98
CA LEU A 862 -4.80 -21.03 56.76
C LEU A 862 -5.47 -20.28 57.89
N THR A 863 -6.46 -19.48 57.59
CA THR A 863 -7.32 -18.86 58.61
C THR A 863 -8.06 -19.93 59.43
N GLU A 864 -8.47 -19.65 60.65
CA GLU A 864 -9.22 -20.64 61.48
C GLU A 864 -10.43 -21.21 60.73
N LYS A 865 -11.10 -20.41 59.94
CA LYS A 865 -12.21 -20.82 59.05
C LYS A 865 -11.77 -21.79 57.97
N GLU A 866 -10.70 -21.50 57.30
CA GLU A 866 -10.12 -22.34 56.23
C GLU A 866 -9.56 -23.62 56.79
N ILE A 867 -8.97 -23.60 57.99
CA ILE A 867 -8.52 -24.82 58.70
C ILE A 867 -9.73 -25.70 59.04
N LEU A 868 -10.82 -25.12 59.49
CA LEU A 868 -12.05 -25.84 59.80
C LEU A 868 -12.74 -26.41 58.59
N GLU A 869 -12.71 -25.66 57.49
CA GLU A 869 -13.23 -26.08 56.18
C GLU A 869 -12.33 -27.17 55.56
N PHE A 870 -11.02 -27.03 55.65
CA PHE A 870 -10.06 -28.03 55.23
C PHE A 870 -10.20 -29.31 56.01
N GLN A 871 -10.38 -29.24 57.37
CA GLN A 871 -10.63 -30.42 58.22
C GLN A 871 -11.93 -31.11 57.85
N LYS A 872 -13.02 -30.36 57.63
CA LYS A 872 -14.30 -30.89 57.12
C LYS A 872 -14.13 -31.59 55.77
N ASN A 873 -13.48 -30.93 54.85
CA ASN A 873 -13.24 -31.50 53.52
C ASN A 873 -12.35 -32.76 53.57
N GLN A 874 -11.36 -32.76 54.47
CA GLN A 874 -10.51 -33.91 54.73
C GLN A 874 -11.29 -35.07 55.31
N GLU A 875 -12.25 -34.82 56.23
CA GLU A 875 -13.14 -35.81 56.81
C GLU A 875 -14.12 -36.42 55.82
N ILE A 876 -14.66 -35.55 54.91
CA ILE A 876 -15.49 -35.98 53.78
C ILE A 876 -14.70 -36.89 52.83
N VAL A 877 -13.49 -36.48 52.44
CA VAL A 877 -12.61 -37.27 51.56
C VAL A 877 -12.23 -38.61 52.25
N LYS A 878 -11.92 -38.59 53.55
CA LYS A 878 -11.60 -39.81 54.34
C LYS A 878 -12.79 -40.76 54.38
N ASN A 879 -13.98 -40.22 54.62
CA ASN A 879 -15.21 -40.99 54.62
C ASN A 879 -15.54 -41.57 53.24
N PHE A 880 -15.29 -40.83 52.20
CA PHE A 880 -15.47 -41.26 50.81
C PHE A 880 -14.46 -42.33 50.41
N LEU A 881 -13.17 -42.17 50.78
CA LEU A 881 -12.13 -43.20 50.55
C LEU A 881 -12.27 -44.45 51.35
N SER A 882 -12.90 -44.36 52.52
CA SER A 882 -13.18 -45.54 53.39
C SER A 882 -14.41 -46.33 52.95
N TRP A 883 -15.12 -45.80 51.93
CA TRP A 883 -16.30 -46.45 51.42
C TRP A 883 -15.91 -47.54 50.41
N ASP A 884 -16.19 -48.77 50.73
CA ASP A 884 -15.93 -49.96 49.89
C ASP A 884 -17.00 -50.03 48.76
N LEU A 885 -16.66 -49.55 47.57
CA LEU A 885 -17.55 -49.51 46.42
C LEU A 885 -17.81 -50.91 45.85
N ASP A 886 -16.92 -51.88 46.09
CA ASP A 886 -17.08 -53.27 45.60
C ASP A 886 -18.15 -54.02 46.33
N LEU A 887 -18.47 -53.67 47.56
CA LEU A 887 -19.58 -54.23 48.33
C LEU A 887 -20.97 -53.67 47.95
N GLU A 888 -21.03 -52.64 47.17
CA GLU A 888 -22.28 -51.91 46.82
C GLU A 888 -22.90 -52.39 45.50
N THR A 889 -22.40 -53.42 44.88
CA THR A 889 -22.87 -53.91 43.54
C THR A 889 -24.32 -54.37 43.52
N SER A 890 -24.99 -54.55 44.70
CA SER A 890 -26.38 -55.01 44.89
C SER A 890 -27.35 -53.90 45.38
N THR A 891 -26.93 -52.67 45.63
CA THR A 891 -27.77 -51.60 46.23
C THR A 891 -28.48 -50.76 45.17
N THR A 892 -29.72 -50.33 45.47
CA THR A 892 -30.53 -49.46 44.62
C THR A 892 -29.96 -48.06 44.56
N SER A 893 -30.16 -47.39 43.41
CA SER A 893 -29.62 -46.02 43.14
C SER A 893 -30.06 -44.97 44.18
N GLU A 894 -31.18 -45.15 44.87
CA GLU A 894 -31.63 -44.29 45.94
C GLU A 894 -30.80 -44.42 47.22
N ASN A 895 -30.41 -45.65 47.60
CA ASN A 895 -29.56 -45.89 48.77
C ASN A 895 -28.14 -45.37 48.57
N LEU A 896 -27.62 -45.47 47.36
CA LEU A 896 -26.34 -44.90 46.99
C LEU A 896 -26.36 -43.34 47.08
N ARG A 897 -27.43 -42.71 46.62
CA ARG A 897 -27.63 -41.27 46.78
C ARG A 897 -27.75 -40.83 48.23
N LEU A 898 -28.40 -41.60 49.06
CA LEU A 898 -28.55 -41.31 50.51
C LEU A 898 -27.20 -41.45 51.24
N LYS A 899 -26.40 -42.47 50.95
CA LYS A 899 -25.07 -42.64 51.48
C LYS A 899 -24.11 -41.51 51.02
N LEU A 900 -24.14 -41.18 49.73
CA LEU A 900 -23.38 -40.03 49.22
C LEU A 900 -23.76 -38.71 49.94
N LYS A 901 -25.06 -38.48 50.13
CA LYS A 901 -25.55 -37.31 50.83
C LYS A 901 -25.08 -37.27 52.30
N ASN A 902 -24.99 -38.42 52.97
CA ASN A 902 -24.48 -38.51 54.33
C ASN A 902 -22.95 -38.34 54.46
N ILE A 903 -22.21 -38.60 53.40
CA ILE A 903 -20.77 -38.33 53.30
C ILE A 903 -20.48 -36.85 53.09
N PHE A 904 -21.36 -36.17 52.35
CA PHE A 904 -21.18 -34.71 52.02
C PHE A 904 -21.84 -33.77 53.04
N HIS A 905 -22.64 -34.29 53.99
CA HIS A 905 -23.16 -33.56 55.13
C HIS A 905 -22.41 -33.88 56.42
#